data_66c71d0fd1bfb8d6a5acd3b49303c5ca
#
_entry.id   66c71d0fd1bfb8d6a5acd3b49303c5ca
#
_cell.length_a   1.000
_cell.length_b   1.000
_cell.length_c   1.000
_cell.angle_alpha   90.00
_cell.angle_beta   90.00
_cell.angle_gamma   90.00
#
_symmetry.space_group_name_H-M   'P 1'
#
loop_
_entity.id
_entity.type
_entity.pdbx_description
1 polymer ?
#
loop_
_entity_poly.entity_id
_entity_poly.type
_entity_poly.pdbx_seq_one_letter_code
_entity_poly.pdbx_strand_id
1 'polypeptide(L)'
;MKLTAEELLWDWCRQGWRYRGIGNQPRAAQDWYEARIRYEMELIVSKGFADFILFTSDAIRWGKDQGIPFGPGRGSTAASVVAYHTRITEIDPFKYQGMLFERFIDVSRSDPPDIDVDCSDERRDDVYNYLAYKYGAECVGHIGNFVRYRGKNSLVDTARVYNVPKWAKETVSNLIVERSGGDARFDESLADTAEMFPNARDVFDQFPDLWQALRLEGNVRGMSIHAAGLVVSSTPITDICAVYERNGVRVLALDKYDAEYAGLLKLDFLGLSTMGMIARFLEMTGLTLADLYAIPDDDKETIDVFRRGDVVGIFQFEGRAAKQVNRDVYPAHFLHLADINALARPGPLLAGITAEYCDVRHGRRQATHLHPMVDEFTRDTYGQIVYQEQILRILKDMAGFDWFSVGQIRRVISKKLGEASFQKSYQDFIDGCENTSGVSKEVADKIWKRIVTSGTYSFNIAHAISYSMLGFWTAWMKCHHPLEFYAASLAKADNAEARYRLMKDALGHDIQVVPPILNASRCTWRPSESLGLIAGWEQIPGIGAKTAAKIDEMRWGEEGGKFRAWSDLEAIPGIGPKTVEKMGVFATAHDPFGLHTTEKTMKKVRNFLRKQKQVPKPTHTGAQLADIVMQNNESHRFVKGPRVIYAGIAKSLNLQDVIENRRSRSGQTEEEILKTLKRPDLLEFCSIRCYDETDEEVYVRVNRFQFPKLRRTVGNIALNHDVIVVVGNRIAGFGTPVMVDQIYIIDPD
;
A
#
# COMPACT_ATOMS: atom_id res chain seq x y z
N MET A 1 -3.12 -47.85 5.69
CA MET A 1 -4.26 -47.01 6.03
C MET A 1 -3.98 -45.60 5.49
N LYS A 2 -4.94 -44.96 4.81
CA LYS A 2 -4.80 -43.52 4.50
C LYS A 2 -5.01 -42.75 5.82
N LEU A 3 -4.10 -41.81 6.11
CA LEU A 3 -4.24 -40.93 7.25
C LEU A 3 -5.51 -40.07 7.10
N THR A 4 -6.18 -39.77 8.23
CA THR A 4 -7.22 -38.73 8.27
C THR A 4 -6.59 -37.35 8.08
N ALA A 5 -7.39 -36.34 7.78
CA ALA A 5 -6.91 -34.96 7.67
C ALA A 5 -6.24 -34.47 8.96
N GLU A 6 -6.82 -34.83 10.11
CA GLU A 6 -6.26 -34.53 11.44
C GLU A 6 -4.88 -35.17 11.61
N GLU A 7 -4.77 -36.50 11.37
CA GLU A 7 -3.51 -37.23 11.52
C GLU A 7 -2.43 -36.68 10.57
N LEU A 8 -2.81 -36.31 9.35
CA LEU A 8 -1.90 -35.72 8.38
C LEU A 8 -1.45 -34.32 8.80
N LEU A 9 -2.36 -33.50 9.35
CA LEU A 9 -2.02 -32.15 9.83
C LEU A 9 -1.08 -32.22 11.03
N TRP A 10 -1.32 -33.16 11.96
CA TRP A 10 -0.39 -33.46 13.06
C TRP A 10 0.99 -33.90 12.54
N ASP A 11 1.02 -34.73 11.50
CA ASP A 11 2.30 -35.14 10.92
C ASP A 11 3.03 -34.00 10.27
N TRP A 12 2.33 -33.10 9.58
CA TRP A 12 2.95 -31.89 8.99
C TRP A 12 3.44 -30.91 10.06
N CYS A 13 2.75 -30.78 11.18
CA CYS A 13 3.25 -30.01 12.32
C CYS A 13 4.54 -30.62 12.90
N ARG A 14 4.65 -31.96 13.00
CA ARG A 14 5.90 -32.65 13.41
C ARG A 14 7.03 -32.45 12.41
N GLN A 15 6.73 -32.48 11.11
CA GLN A 15 7.72 -32.14 10.06
C GLN A 15 8.18 -30.69 10.20
N GLY A 16 7.25 -29.76 10.42
CA GLY A 16 7.52 -28.35 10.67
C GLY A 16 8.37 -28.11 11.92
N TRP A 17 8.10 -28.84 13.00
CA TRP A 17 8.94 -28.80 14.22
C TRP A 17 10.42 -29.05 13.90
N ARG A 18 10.70 -30.07 13.11
CA ARG A 18 12.08 -30.39 12.66
C ARG A 18 12.63 -29.33 11.72
N TYR A 19 11.84 -28.90 10.74
CA TYR A 19 12.22 -27.88 9.74
C TYR A 19 12.55 -26.55 10.39
N ARG A 20 11.79 -26.12 11.42
CA ARG A 20 12.00 -24.88 12.17
C ARG A 20 13.08 -25.00 13.25
N GLY A 21 13.65 -26.17 13.45
CA GLY A 21 14.67 -26.39 14.46
C GLY A 21 14.18 -26.23 15.91
N ILE A 22 12.88 -26.35 16.17
CA ILE A 22 12.29 -26.11 17.49
C ILE A 22 12.91 -27.03 18.56
N GLY A 23 13.28 -28.26 18.21
CA GLY A 23 13.95 -29.20 19.11
C GLY A 23 15.29 -28.70 19.67
N ASN A 24 15.91 -27.69 19.02
CA ASN A 24 17.16 -27.07 19.47
C ASN A 24 16.94 -25.81 20.33
N GLN A 25 15.69 -25.36 20.50
CA GLN A 25 15.32 -24.22 21.33
C GLN A 25 15.38 -24.58 22.83
N PRO A 26 15.46 -23.60 23.74
CA PRO A 26 15.31 -23.82 25.17
C PRO A 26 14.01 -24.56 25.53
N ARG A 27 14.04 -25.39 26.56
CA ARG A 27 12.89 -26.22 26.94
C ARG A 27 11.59 -25.42 27.12
N ALA A 28 11.67 -24.23 27.72
CA ALA A 28 10.51 -23.35 27.91
C ALA A 28 9.87 -22.93 26.58
N ALA A 29 10.65 -22.69 25.52
CA ALA A 29 10.15 -22.41 24.20
C ALA A 29 9.47 -23.64 23.58
N GLN A 30 10.11 -24.82 23.71
CA GLN A 30 9.51 -26.09 23.21
C GLN A 30 8.16 -26.36 23.88
N ASP A 31 8.06 -26.19 25.20
CA ASP A 31 6.82 -26.38 25.97
C ASP A 31 5.73 -25.39 25.52
N TRP A 32 6.10 -24.14 25.22
CA TRP A 32 5.18 -23.14 24.68
C TRP A 32 4.64 -23.56 23.30
N TYR A 33 5.52 -23.96 22.36
CA TYR A 33 5.09 -24.42 21.05
C TYR A 33 4.19 -25.64 21.12
N GLU A 34 4.54 -26.62 21.97
CA GLU A 34 3.74 -27.84 22.13
C GLU A 34 2.33 -27.53 22.66
N ALA A 35 2.22 -26.71 23.70
CA ALA A 35 0.95 -26.29 24.27
C ALA A 35 0.11 -25.51 23.24
N ARG A 36 0.75 -24.61 22.49
CA ARG A 36 0.09 -23.78 21.49
C ARG A 36 -0.40 -24.59 20.29
N ILE A 37 0.42 -25.51 19.76
CA ILE A 37 0.01 -26.41 18.68
C ILE A 37 -1.20 -27.25 19.11
N ARG A 38 -1.20 -27.82 20.32
CA ARG A 38 -2.34 -28.61 20.82
C ARG A 38 -3.61 -27.79 20.86
N TYR A 39 -3.56 -26.59 21.42
CA TYR A 39 -4.69 -25.68 21.50
C TYR A 39 -5.23 -25.29 20.11
N GLU A 40 -4.35 -24.89 19.19
CA GLU A 40 -4.74 -24.51 17.84
C GLU A 40 -5.33 -25.70 17.07
N MET A 41 -4.70 -26.89 17.16
CA MET A 41 -5.17 -28.11 16.52
C MET A 41 -6.55 -28.53 17.02
N GLU A 42 -6.80 -28.48 18.32
CA GLU A 42 -8.11 -28.79 18.90
C GLU A 42 -9.20 -27.91 18.29
N LEU A 43 -8.96 -26.60 18.17
CA LEU A 43 -9.93 -25.68 17.59
C LEU A 43 -10.07 -25.88 16.08
N ILE A 44 -8.97 -26.05 15.33
CA ILE A 44 -8.97 -26.30 13.89
C ILE A 44 -9.77 -27.56 13.54
N VAL A 45 -9.51 -28.66 14.27
CA VAL A 45 -10.17 -29.96 14.04
C VAL A 45 -11.65 -29.88 14.42
N SER A 46 -11.99 -29.31 15.59
CA SER A 46 -13.39 -29.18 16.04
C SER A 46 -14.24 -28.35 15.08
N LYS A 47 -13.61 -27.43 14.31
CA LYS A 47 -14.27 -26.61 13.28
C LYS A 47 -14.28 -27.26 11.87
N GLY A 48 -13.61 -28.39 11.69
CA GLY A 48 -13.49 -29.05 10.37
C GLY A 48 -12.59 -28.31 9.38
N PHE A 49 -11.61 -27.50 9.85
CA PHE A 49 -10.73 -26.71 9.00
C PHE A 49 -9.40 -27.38 8.64
N ALA A 50 -9.19 -28.62 9.10
CA ALA A 50 -7.92 -29.34 8.86
C ALA A 50 -7.60 -29.52 7.36
N ASP A 51 -8.58 -29.93 6.55
CA ASP A 51 -8.42 -30.07 5.11
C ASP A 51 -8.06 -28.76 4.44
N PHE A 52 -8.67 -27.65 4.85
CA PHE A 52 -8.39 -26.33 4.30
C PHE A 52 -6.95 -25.87 4.55
N ILE A 53 -6.44 -26.09 5.76
CA ILE A 53 -5.05 -25.77 6.11
C ILE A 53 -4.08 -26.66 5.37
N LEU A 54 -4.35 -27.96 5.28
CA LEU A 54 -3.52 -28.90 4.52
C LEU A 54 -3.44 -28.52 3.05
N PHE A 55 -4.58 -28.24 2.45
CA PHE A 55 -4.67 -27.88 1.05
C PHE A 55 -3.89 -26.59 0.73
N THR A 56 -4.08 -25.54 1.56
CA THR A 56 -3.34 -24.28 1.40
C THR A 56 -1.85 -24.48 1.60
N SER A 57 -1.47 -25.22 2.64
CA SER A 57 -0.07 -25.55 2.91
C SER A 57 0.59 -26.33 1.78
N ASP A 58 -0.13 -27.29 1.17
CA ASP A 58 0.38 -28.09 0.05
C ASP A 58 0.78 -27.21 -1.14
N ALA A 59 -0.10 -26.30 -1.54
CA ALA A 59 0.14 -25.38 -2.64
C ALA A 59 1.36 -24.48 -2.37
N ILE A 60 1.46 -23.93 -1.15
CA ILE A 60 2.54 -23.03 -0.76
C ILE A 60 3.88 -23.77 -0.64
N ARG A 61 3.88 -24.96 -0.03
CA ARG A 61 5.08 -25.80 0.10
C ARG A 61 5.63 -26.17 -1.27
N TRP A 62 4.77 -26.66 -2.18
CA TRP A 62 5.18 -26.95 -3.53
C TRP A 62 5.81 -25.73 -4.21
N GLY A 63 5.15 -24.56 -4.14
CA GLY A 63 5.66 -23.35 -4.76
C GLY A 63 7.02 -22.92 -4.19
N LYS A 64 7.18 -22.95 -2.84
CA LYS A 64 8.46 -22.66 -2.19
C LYS A 64 9.56 -23.65 -2.61
N ASP A 65 9.22 -24.92 -2.74
CA ASP A 65 10.16 -25.95 -3.19
C ASP A 65 10.54 -25.79 -4.68
N GLN A 66 9.70 -25.11 -5.49
CA GLN A 66 10.02 -24.68 -6.86
C GLN A 66 10.73 -23.31 -6.93
N GLY A 67 11.14 -22.74 -5.79
CA GLY A 67 11.79 -21.43 -5.73
C GLY A 67 10.89 -20.24 -6.03
N ILE A 68 9.56 -20.41 -5.93
CA ILE A 68 8.62 -19.28 -6.06
C ILE A 68 8.66 -18.48 -4.75
N PRO A 69 8.99 -17.19 -4.78
CA PRO A 69 8.93 -16.36 -3.59
C PRO A 69 7.50 -16.17 -3.10
N PHE A 70 7.30 -16.50 -1.82
CA PHE A 70 6.09 -16.19 -1.06
C PHE A 70 6.40 -15.16 0.02
N GLY A 71 5.45 -14.28 0.30
CA GLY A 71 5.55 -13.31 1.39
C GLY A 71 5.67 -14.02 2.75
N PRO A 72 6.21 -13.32 3.76
CA PRO A 72 6.43 -13.90 5.09
C PRO A 72 5.12 -14.24 5.81
N GLY A 73 4.04 -13.60 5.43
CA GLY A 73 2.71 -13.80 5.95
C GLY A 73 1.78 -12.66 5.54
N ARG A 74 0.48 -12.88 5.73
CA ARG A 74 -0.55 -11.89 5.46
C ARG A 74 -1.75 -12.08 6.37
N GLY A 75 -2.38 -10.96 6.76
CA GLY A 75 -3.59 -11.01 7.58
C GLY A 75 -3.37 -11.59 8.95
N SER A 76 -4.37 -12.29 9.46
CA SER A 76 -4.33 -12.90 10.80
C SER A 76 -3.68 -14.28 10.82
N THR A 77 -3.47 -14.91 9.68
CA THR A 77 -2.89 -16.28 9.57
C THR A 77 -1.50 -16.36 10.20
N ALA A 78 -0.71 -15.27 10.13
CA ALA A 78 0.61 -15.21 10.73
C ALA A 78 0.61 -15.34 12.29
N ALA A 79 -0.56 -15.27 12.96
CA ALA A 79 -0.68 -15.51 14.38
C ALA A 79 -0.78 -17.01 14.75
N SER A 80 -0.86 -17.91 13.76
CA SER A 80 -1.00 -19.35 13.97
C SER A 80 0.33 -20.09 13.98
N VAL A 81 0.61 -20.83 15.04
CA VAL A 81 1.77 -21.73 15.12
C VAL A 81 1.59 -22.93 14.20
N VAL A 82 0.37 -23.41 13.99
CA VAL A 82 0.09 -24.47 13.00
C VAL A 82 0.41 -23.97 11.60
N ALA A 83 0.02 -22.75 11.22
CA ALA A 83 0.36 -22.15 9.93
C ALA A 83 1.88 -21.95 9.77
N TYR A 84 2.60 -21.61 10.84
CA TYR A 84 4.06 -21.51 10.86
C TYR A 84 4.73 -22.87 10.65
N HIS A 85 4.29 -23.92 11.32
CA HIS A 85 4.84 -25.25 11.18
C HIS A 85 4.50 -25.90 9.82
N THR A 86 3.33 -25.58 9.29
CA THR A 86 2.92 -26.08 7.95
C THR A 86 3.48 -25.25 6.79
N ARG A 87 4.37 -24.27 7.06
CA ARG A 87 5.05 -23.39 6.08
C ARG A 87 4.09 -22.44 5.33
N ILE A 88 2.88 -22.21 5.83
CA ILE A 88 1.97 -21.18 5.29
C ILE A 88 2.55 -19.78 5.55
N THR A 89 3.09 -19.54 6.74
CA THR A 89 3.75 -18.28 7.13
C THR A 89 5.19 -18.52 7.57
N GLU A 90 6.02 -17.48 7.44
CA GLU A 90 7.40 -17.44 7.97
C GLU A 90 7.49 -16.60 9.26
N ILE A 91 6.39 -16.02 9.69
CA ILE A 91 6.34 -15.26 10.95
C ILE A 91 6.21 -16.24 12.12
N ASP A 92 7.13 -16.13 13.07
CA ASP A 92 7.14 -16.94 14.27
C ASP A 92 6.32 -16.27 15.39
N PRO A 93 5.16 -16.85 15.79
CA PRO A 93 4.34 -16.25 16.87
C PRO A 93 5.01 -16.24 18.24
N PHE A 94 6.01 -17.09 18.47
CA PHE A 94 6.77 -17.09 19.73
C PHE A 94 7.70 -15.86 19.82
N LYS A 95 8.33 -15.50 18.71
CA LYS A 95 9.25 -14.36 18.62
C LYS A 95 8.50 -13.02 18.76
N TYR A 96 7.33 -12.92 18.14
CA TYR A 96 6.54 -11.70 18.10
C TYR A 96 5.32 -11.81 19.02
N GLN A 97 5.53 -11.47 20.29
CA GLN A 97 4.49 -11.52 21.29
C GLN A 97 3.34 -10.53 21.01
N GLY A 98 2.16 -10.83 21.54
CA GLY A 98 0.96 -10.01 21.33
C GLY A 98 0.07 -10.47 20.17
N MET A 99 0.51 -11.36 19.30
CA MET A 99 -0.33 -12.00 18.31
C MET A 99 -1.29 -13.02 18.97
N LEU A 100 -2.56 -12.97 18.59
CA LEU A 100 -3.60 -13.86 19.10
C LEU A 100 -4.12 -14.76 17.99
N PHE A 101 -4.08 -16.10 18.23
CA PHE A 101 -4.66 -17.09 17.31
C PHE A 101 -6.17 -16.88 17.13
N GLU A 102 -6.85 -16.46 18.18
CA GLU A 102 -8.28 -16.20 18.20
C GLU A 102 -8.67 -15.02 17.30
N ARG A 103 -7.71 -14.23 16.85
CA ARG A 103 -7.92 -13.26 15.78
C ARG A 103 -8.01 -13.92 14.40
N PHE A 104 -7.38 -15.08 14.21
CA PHE A 104 -7.43 -15.90 13.00
C PHE A 104 -8.62 -16.87 13.04
N ILE A 105 -8.68 -17.74 14.04
CA ILE A 105 -9.79 -18.67 14.26
C ILE A 105 -10.27 -18.53 15.71
N ASP A 106 -11.53 -18.20 15.91
CA ASP A 106 -12.18 -18.12 17.21
C ASP A 106 -13.35 -19.11 17.31
N VAL A 107 -13.79 -19.40 18.54
CA VAL A 107 -14.87 -20.35 18.79
C VAL A 107 -16.22 -19.94 18.21
N SER A 108 -16.44 -18.63 17.98
CA SER A 108 -17.67 -18.10 17.39
C SER A 108 -17.72 -18.22 15.86
N ARG A 109 -16.60 -18.57 15.21
CA ARG A 109 -16.49 -18.63 13.76
C ARG A 109 -17.08 -19.93 13.21
N SER A 110 -18.00 -19.82 12.26
CA SER A 110 -18.60 -20.93 11.52
C SER A 110 -17.98 -21.12 10.14
N ASP A 111 -17.51 -20.03 9.54
CA ASP A 111 -16.98 -20.02 8.18
C ASP A 111 -15.48 -20.33 8.18
N PRO A 112 -14.93 -20.95 7.11
CA PRO A 112 -13.49 -21.14 6.97
C PRO A 112 -12.71 -19.82 7.15
N PRO A 113 -11.50 -19.89 7.73
CA PRO A 113 -10.67 -18.70 7.88
C PRO A 113 -10.18 -18.20 6.51
N ASP A 114 -10.00 -16.88 6.37
CA ASP A 114 -9.30 -16.33 5.21
C ASP A 114 -7.80 -16.58 5.35
N ILE A 115 -7.23 -17.31 4.41
CA ILE A 115 -5.80 -17.48 4.26
C ILE A 115 -5.37 -16.80 2.98
N ASP A 116 -5.07 -15.52 3.11
CA ASP A 116 -4.48 -14.74 2.02
C ASP A 116 -2.97 -15.01 1.94
N VAL A 117 -2.43 -15.15 0.74
CA VAL A 117 -1.01 -15.41 0.54
C VAL A 117 -0.48 -14.53 -0.58
N ASP A 118 0.57 -13.77 -0.28
CA ASP A 118 1.31 -13.01 -1.28
C ASP A 118 2.36 -13.91 -1.96
N CYS A 119 2.40 -13.92 -3.27
CA CYS A 119 3.40 -14.64 -4.06
C CYS A 119 3.91 -13.78 -5.23
N SER A 120 4.95 -14.24 -5.91
CA SER A 120 5.42 -13.58 -7.13
C SER A 120 4.30 -13.49 -8.16
N ASP A 121 4.04 -12.27 -8.63
CA ASP A 121 3.03 -11.99 -9.66
C ASP A 121 3.37 -12.66 -11.01
N GLU A 122 4.65 -12.92 -11.27
CA GLU A 122 5.14 -13.57 -12.49
C GLU A 122 4.99 -15.09 -12.47
N ARG A 123 4.94 -15.71 -11.28
CA ARG A 123 4.92 -17.16 -11.11
C ARG A 123 3.68 -17.69 -10.39
N ARG A 124 2.70 -16.85 -10.14
CA ARG A 124 1.44 -17.26 -9.50
C ARG A 124 0.71 -18.34 -10.30
N ASP A 125 0.73 -18.24 -11.61
CA ASP A 125 0.04 -19.19 -12.49
C ASP A 125 0.68 -20.58 -12.46
N ASP A 126 1.94 -20.72 -12.06
CA ASP A 126 2.58 -22.02 -11.83
C ASP A 126 1.89 -22.76 -10.68
N VAL A 127 1.49 -22.05 -9.62
CA VAL A 127 0.75 -22.63 -8.49
C VAL A 127 -0.63 -23.12 -8.95
N TYR A 128 -1.32 -22.34 -9.80
CA TYR A 128 -2.58 -22.76 -10.41
C TYR A 128 -2.40 -24.04 -11.23
N ASN A 129 -1.38 -24.10 -12.08
CA ASN A 129 -1.09 -25.28 -12.91
C ASN A 129 -0.78 -26.52 -12.07
N TYR A 130 -0.05 -26.35 -10.96
CA TYR A 130 0.20 -27.44 -10.01
C TYR A 130 -1.11 -27.97 -9.40
N LEU A 131 -1.99 -27.07 -8.95
CA LEU A 131 -3.28 -27.47 -8.38
C LEU A 131 -4.14 -28.19 -9.41
N ALA A 132 -4.21 -27.69 -10.64
CA ALA A 132 -4.94 -28.31 -11.73
C ALA A 132 -4.38 -29.68 -12.11
N TYR A 133 -3.05 -29.85 -12.09
CA TYR A 133 -2.40 -31.14 -12.31
C TYR A 133 -2.71 -32.13 -11.19
N LYS A 134 -2.65 -31.69 -9.93
CA LYS A 134 -2.79 -32.56 -8.74
C LYS A 134 -4.22 -32.96 -8.46
N TYR A 135 -5.17 -32.06 -8.59
CA TYR A 135 -6.56 -32.25 -8.18
C TYR A 135 -7.53 -32.46 -9.36
N GLY A 136 -7.04 -32.34 -10.59
CA GLY A 136 -7.84 -32.42 -11.81
C GLY A 136 -8.18 -31.04 -12.35
N ALA A 137 -7.91 -30.82 -13.64
CA ALA A 137 -8.16 -29.53 -14.27
C ALA A 137 -9.66 -29.14 -14.26
N GLU A 138 -10.55 -30.14 -14.24
CA GLU A 138 -12.00 -29.94 -14.15
C GLU A 138 -12.48 -29.50 -12.76
N CYS A 139 -11.66 -29.75 -11.73
CA CYS A 139 -11.94 -29.44 -10.33
C CYS A 139 -11.33 -28.09 -9.88
N VAL A 140 -10.54 -27.42 -10.73
CA VAL A 140 -9.85 -26.16 -10.39
C VAL A 140 -10.27 -25.06 -11.34
N GLY A 141 -10.51 -23.83 -10.78
CA GLY A 141 -10.90 -22.69 -11.59
C GLY A 141 -10.68 -21.36 -10.88
N HIS A 142 -10.68 -20.28 -11.65
CA HIS A 142 -10.65 -18.93 -11.10
C HIS A 142 -12.06 -18.45 -10.78
N ILE A 143 -12.21 -17.70 -9.70
CA ILE A 143 -13.47 -17.04 -9.36
C ILE A 143 -13.74 -15.94 -10.40
N GLY A 144 -14.98 -15.83 -10.85
CA GLY A 144 -15.45 -14.73 -11.68
C GLY A 144 -15.57 -13.43 -10.89
N ASN A 145 -15.55 -12.32 -11.60
CA ASN A 145 -15.82 -11.02 -11.04
C ASN A 145 -16.78 -10.25 -11.97
N PHE A 146 -17.92 -9.84 -11.45
CA PHE A 146 -18.87 -8.99 -12.16
C PHE A 146 -18.45 -7.53 -12.04
N VAL A 147 -17.75 -7.04 -13.08
CA VAL A 147 -17.36 -5.63 -13.16
C VAL A 147 -18.62 -4.79 -13.32
N ARG A 148 -18.86 -3.91 -12.35
CA ARG A 148 -20.01 -3.02 -12.37
C ARG A 148 -19.62 -1.63 -12.84
N TYR A 149 -20.55 -0.94 -13.45
CA TYR A 149 -20.42 0.48 -13.71
C TYR A 149 -20.31 1.23 -12.39
N ARG A 150 -19.21 1.97 -12.23
CA ARG A 150 -19.02 2.99 -11.20
C ARG A 150 -19.22 4.35 -11.81
N GLY A 151 -19.48 5.38 -11.03
CA GLY A 151 -19.78 6.73 -11.51
C GLY A 151 -18.88 7.21 -12.64
N LYS A 152 -17.55 7.07 -12.48
CA LYS A 152 -16.60 7.47 -13.52
C LYS A 152 -16.75 6.71 -14.84
N ASN A 153 -16.92 5.40 -14.80
CA ASN A 153 -17.04 4.58 -16.00
C ASN A 153 -18.43 4.77 -16.66
N SER A 154 -19.48 4.89 -15.86
CA SER A 154 -20.82 5.23 -16.34
C SER A 154 -20.81 6.55 -17.10
N LEU A 155 -20.24 7.59 -16.49
CA LEU A 155 -20.11 8.91 -17.10
C LEU A 155 -19.29 8.88 -18.41
N VAL A 156 -18.14 8.20 -18.41
CA VAL A 156 -17.26 8.12 -19.58
C VAL A 156 -17.91 7.40 -20.75
N ASP A 157 -18.56 6.27 -20.49
CA ASP A 157 -19.19 5.48 -21.54
C ASP A 157 -20.44 6.20 -22.09
N THR A 158 -21.26 6.81 -21.22
CA THR A 158 -22.40 7.66 -21.64
C THR A 158 -21.94 8.87 -22.47
N ALA A 159 -20.93 9.60 -21.98
CA ALA A 159 -20.39 10.76 -22.68
C ALA A 159 -19.84 10.41 -24.07
N ARG A 160 -19.27 9.21 -24.23
CA ARG A 160 -18.78 8.72 -25.51
C ARG A 160 -19.92 8.42 -26.48
N VAL A 161 -21.01 7.79 -26.01
CA VAL A 161 -22.17 7.43 -26.83
C VAL A 161 -22.88 8.68 -27.33
N TYR A 162 -23.06 9.68 -26.48
CA TYR A 162 -23.77 10.92 -26.82
C TYR A 162 -22.86 12.06 -27.31
N ASN A 163 -21.57 11.76 -27.57
CA ASN A 163 -20.58 12.72 -28.08
C ASN A 163 -20.45 13.98 -27.21
N VAL A 164 -20.57 13.84 -25.90
CA VAL A 164 -20.38 14.94 -24.93
C VAL A 164 -18.93 15.42 -24.95
N PRO A 165 -18.68 16.73 -25.01
CA PRO A 165 -17.31 17.27 -25.05
C PRO A 165 -16.45 16.82 -23.89
N LYS A 166 -15.16 16.64 -24.17
CA LYS A 166 -14.16 16.15 -23.18
C LYS A 166 -14.16 16.98 -21.89
N TRP A 167 -14.21 18.32 -22.03
CA TRP A 167 -14.20 19.22 -20.87
C TRP A 167 -15.38 19.00 -19.94
N ALA A 168 -16.59 18.78 -20.47
CA ALA A 168 -17.80 18.57 -19.69
C ALA A 168 -17.69 17.27 -18.87
N LYS A 169 -17.27 16.17 -19.52
CA LYS A 169 -16.99 14.90 -18.88
C LYS A 169 -15.92 15.03 -17.76
N GLU A 170 -14.82 15.76 -18.01
CA GLU A 170 -13.73 15.94 -17.05
C GLU A 170 -14.18 16.78 -15.85
N THR A 171 -15.01 17.80 -16.06
CA THR A 171 -15.60 18.60 -14.98
C THR A 171 -16.33 17.71 -13.98
N VAL A 172 -17.25 16.86 -14.44
CA VAL A 172 -17.98 15.95 -13.54
C VAL A 172 -17.06 14.86 -12.98
N SER A 173 -16.22 14.24 -13.83
CA SER A 173 -15.34 13.13 -13.41
C SER A 173 -14.39 13.50 -12.27
N ASN A 174 -13.94 14.76 -12.21
CA ASN A 174 -13.04 15.25 -11.17
C ASN A 174 -13.74 15.58 -9.85
N LEU A 175 -15.06 15.64 -9.86
CA LEU A 175 -15.90 15.95 -8.70
C LEU A 175 -16.56 14.69 -8.11
N ILE A 176 -16.45 13.53 -8.77
CA ILE A 176 -17.12 12.31 -8.32
C ILE A 176 -16.72 11.98 -6.88
N VAL A 177 -17.73 11.87 -6.02
CA VAL A 177 -17.58 11.47 -4.61
C VAL A 177 -17.50 9.95 -4.55
N GLU A 178 -16.29 9.42 -4.29
CA GLU A 178 -16.12 8.01 -4.04
C GLU A 178 -16.47 7.70 -2.58
N ARG A 179 -17.51 6.91 -2.34
CA ARG A 179 -17.81 6.39 -1.01
C ARG A 179 -16.77 5.31 -0.67
N SER A 180 -15.99 5.53 0.38
CA SER A 180 -15.07 4.53 0.88
C SER A 180 -15.80 3.56 1.82
N GLY A 181 -15.88 2.29 1.43
CA GLY A 181 -16.26 1.20 2.33
C GLY A 181 -17.70 0.71 2.24
N GLY A 182 -18.35 0.79 1.08
CA GLY A 182 -19.65 0.20 0.81
C GLY A 182 -19.61 -0.94 -0.20
N ASP A 183 -20.68 -1.71 -0.29
CA ASP A 183 -20.89 -2.65 -1.38
C ASP A 183 -21.10 -1.85 -2.68
N ALA A 184 -20.20 -2.05 -3.64
CA ALA A 184 -20.23 -1.38 -4.95
C ALA A 184 -21.55 -1.53 -5.72
N ARG A 185 -22.41 -2.45 -5.32
CA ARG A 185 -23.75 -2.66 -5.90
C ARG A 185 -24.73 -1.53 -5.58
N PHE A 186 -24.44 -0.73 -4.54
CA PHE A 186 -25.31 0.33 -4.03
C PHE A 186 -24.69 1.73 -4.10
N ASP A 187 -23.62 1.91 -4.89
CA ASP A 187 -23.00 3.22 -5.07
C ASP A 187 -23.83 4.07 -6.07
N GLU A 188 -24.38 5.17 -5.58
CA GLU A 188 -25.03 6.21 -6.37
C GLU A 188 -24.16 7.47 -6.45
N SER A 189 -22.87 7.30 -6.74
CA SER A 189 -21.88 8.38 -6.65
C SER A 189 -22.12 9.54 -7.61
N LEU A 190 -22.75 9.28 -8.77
CA LEU A 190 -23.09 10.34 -9.73
C LEU A 190 -24.30 11.17 -9.26
N ALA A 191 -25.31 10.54 -8.62
CA ALA A 191 -26.43 11.26 -8.05
C ALA A 191 -25.95 12.20 -6.94
N ASP A 192 -25.16 11.68 -5.99
CA ASP A 192 -24.55 12.47 -4.93
C ASP A 192 -23.69 13.61 -5.49
N THR A 193 -22.90 13.34 -6.54
CA THR A 193 -22.06 14.35 -7.19
C THR A 193 -22.89 15.47 -7.82
N ALA A 194 -23.99 15.12 -8.51
CA ALA A 194 -24.88 16.11 -9.11
C ALA A 194 -25.64 16.94 -8.05
N GLU A 195 -25.95 16.33 -6.91
CA GLU A 195 -26.60 17.03 -5.80
C GLU A 195 -25.64 17.97 -5.06
N MET A 196 -24.42 17.50 -4.80
CA MET A 196 -23.43 18.20 -3.98
C MET A 196 -22.72 19.34 -4.71
N PHE A 197 -22.55 19.25 -6.03
CA PHE A 197 -21.73 20.17 -6.82
C PHE A 197 -22.56 20.91 -7.89
N PRO A 198 -22.84 22.22 -7.72
CA PRO A 198 -23.52 23.02 -8.74
C PRO A 198 -22.87 22.91 -10.12
N ASN A 199 -21.55 22.95 -10.20
CA ASN A 199 -20.82 22.84 -11.47
C ASN A 199 -21.05 21.49 -12.16
N ALA A 200 -21.19 20.40 -11.40
CA ALA A 200 -21.54 19.09 -11.97
C ALA A 200 -23.00 19.12 -12.45
N ARG A 201 -23.90 19.67 -11.65
CA ARG A 201 -25.31 19.83 -12.00
C ARG A 201 -25.49 20.64 -13.28
N ASP A 202 -24.80 21.78 -13.40
CA ASP A 202 -24.83 22.62 -14.60
C ASP A 202 -24.43 21.83 -15.86
N VAL A 203 -23.42 20.94 -15.75
CA VAL A 203 -23.01 20.07 -16.87
C VAL A 203 -24.11 19.07 -17.22
N PHE A 204 -24.74 18.44 -16.23
CA PHE A 204 -25.85 17.50 -16.48
C PHE A 204 -27.05 18.23 -17.11
N ASP A 205 -27.34 19.45 -16.69
CA ASP A 205 -28.45 20.26 -17.24
C ASP A 205 -28.12 20.76 -18.66
N GLN A 206 -26.87 21.09 -18.94
CA GLN A 206 -26.39 21.47 -20.28
C GLN A 206 -26.35 20.27 -21.25
N PHE A 207 -26.06 19.08 -20.75
CA PHE A 207 -25.99 17.83 -21.51
C PHE A 207 -26.94 16.79 -20.91
N PRO A 208 -28.26 16.90 -21.10
CA PRO A 208 -29.26 16.05 -20.42
C PRO A 208 -29.07 14.55 -20.64
N ASP A 209 -28.45 14.15 -21.74
CA ASP A 209 -28.15 12.73 -22.00
C ASP A 209 -27.21 12.12 -20.98
N LEU A 210 -26.41 12.94 -20.28
CA LEU A 210 -25.54 12.45 -19.20
C LEU A 210 -26.30 11.91 -17.99
N TRP A 211 -27.59 12.29 -17.79
CA TRP A 211 -28.43 11.68 -16.76
C TRP A 211 -28.62 10.17 -16.96
N GLN A 212 -28.42 9.65 -18.18
CA GLN A 212 -28.44 8.21 -18.43
C GLN A 212 -27.27 7.49 -17.72
N ALA A 213 -26.20 8.19 -17.40
CA ALA A 213 -25.08 7.62 -16.66
C ALA A 213 -25.47 7.12 -15.26
N LEU A 214 -26.43 7.81 -14.60
CA LEU A 214 -26.96 7.39 -13.31
C LEU A 214 -27.71 6.05 -13.41
N ARG A 215 -28.38 5.82 -14.54
CA ARG A 215 -29.10 4.55 -14.78
C ARG A 215 -28.15 3.39 -15.09
N LEU A 216 -26.96 3.66 -15.56
CA LEU A 216 -25.92 2.65 -15.78
C LEU A 216 -25.18 2.30 -14.49
N GLU A 217 -25.05 3.25 -13.57
CA GLU A 217 -24.31 3.04 -12.32
C GLU A 217 -24.89 1.86 -11.53
N GLY A 218 -24.01 0.99 -11.01
CA GLY A 218 -24.38 -0.25 -10.33
C GLY A 218 -24.69 -1.45 -11.23
N ASN A 219 -25.02 -1.25 -12.51
CA ASN A 219 -25.28 -2.36 -13.43
C ASN A 219 -23.98 -3.11 -13.78
N VAL A 220 -24.13 -4.38 -14.17
CA VAL A 220 -23.00 -5.18 -14.63
C VAL A 220 -22.53 -4.67 -15.99
N ARG A 221 -21.28 -4.27 -16.07
CA ARG A 221 -20.60 -3.84 -17.31
C ARG A 221 -20.00 -5.02 -18.07
N GLY A 222 -19.57 -6.03 -17.35
CA GLY A 222 -18.93 -7.21 -17.93
C GLY A 222 -18.42 -8.18 -16.88
N MET A 223 -17.87 -9.27 -17.35
CA MET A 223 -17.26 -10.29 -16.50
C MET A 223 -15.75 -10.22 -16.63
N SER A 224 -15.04 -10.43 -15.54
CA SER A 224 -13.59 -10.51 -15.46
C SER A 224 -13.16 -11.65 -14.53
N ILE A 225 -11.88 -11.92 -14.46
CA ILE A 225 -11.30 -12.88 -13.52
C ILE A 225 -11.06 -12.14 -12.20
N HIS A 226 -11.42 -12.75 -11.06
CA HIS A 226 -11.03 -12.24 -9.74
C HIS A 226 -9.51 -12.29 -9.59
N ALA A 227 -8.91 -11.22 -9.08
CA ALA A 227 -7.47 -11.04 -9.10
C ALA A 227 -6.67 -12.11 -8.32
N ALA A 228 -7.26 -12.71 -7.27
CA ALA A 228 -6.57 -13.61 -6.35
C ALA A 228 -7.25 -14.98 -6.21
N GLY A 229 -8.58 -15.03 -6.36
CA GLY A 229 -9.40 -16.17 -5.96
C GLY A 229 -9.25 -17.37 -6.90
N LEU A 230 -8.70 -18.45 -6.36
CA LEU A 230 -8.76 -19.79 -6.93
C LEU A 230 -9.77 -20.63 -6.17
N VAL A 231 -10.43 -21.53 -6.87
CA VAL A 231 -11.36 -22.48 -6.28
C VAL A 231 -10.89 -23.90 -6.61
N VAL A 232 -10.99 -24.76 -5.62
CA VAL A 232 -10.82 -26.21 -5.82
C VAL A 232 -12.04 -26.93 -5.25
N SER A 233 -12.51 -27.90 -6.01
CA SER A 233 -13.66 -28.73 -5.70
C SER A 233 -13.28 -30.22 -5.68
N SER A 234 -14.02 -31.00 -4.91
CA SER A 234 -13.92 -32.45 -4.90
C SER A 234 -14.62 -33.10 -6.08
N THR A 235 -15.46 -32.34 -6.83
CA THR A 235 -16.16 -32.78 -8.03
C THR A 235 -15.90 -31.78 -9.16
N PRO A 236 -16.17 -32.13 -10.43
CA PRO A 236 -16.06 -31.17 -11.51
C PRO A 236 -16.84 -29.87 -11.21
N ILE A 237 -16.21 -28.72 -11.42
CA ILE A 237 -16.84 -27.40 -11.13
C ILE A 237 -18.12 -27.22 -11.96
N THR A 238 -18.20 -27.84 -13.14
CA THR A 238 -19.38 -27.84 -14.02
C THR A 238 -20.62 -28.49 -13.41
N ASP A 239 -20.46 -29.33 -12.40
CA ASP A 239 -21.56 -29.94 -11.66
C ASP A 239 -22.17 -28.97 -10.63
N ILE A 240 -21.42 -27.90 -10.31
CA ILE A 240 -21.81 -26.89 -9.31
C ILE A 240 -22.30 -25.62 -9.98
N CYS A 241 -21.57 -25.11 -10.99
CA CYS A 241 -21.89 -23.86 -11.67
C CYS A 241 -21.44 -23.84 -13.13
N ALA A 242 -21.98 -22.87 -13.89
CA ALA A 242 -21.49 -22.58 -15.22
C ALA A 242 -20.05 -22.06 -15.19
N VAL A 243 -19.27 -22.43 -16.19
CA VAL A 243 -17.90 -21.97 -16.38
C VAL A 243 -17.70 -21.37 -17.77
N TYR A 244 -16.74 -20.48 -17.90
CA TYR A 244 -16.30 -19.95 -19.20
C TYR A 244 -14.78 -19.94 -19.26
N GLU A 245 -14.24 -19.89 -20.45
CA GLU A 245 -12.80 -19.75 -20.66
C GLU A 245 -12.45 -18.29 -20.95
N ARG A 246 -11.39 -17.81 -20.32
CA ARG A 246 -10.82 -16.48 -20.59
C ARG A 246 -9.31 -16.52 -20.45
N ASN A 247 -8.59 -16.08 -21.48
CA ASN A 247 -7.12 -16.08 -21.52
C ASN A 247 -6.51 -17.47 -21.24
N GLY A 248 -7.16 -18.54 -21.71
CA GLY A 248 -6.69 -19.90 -21.52
C GLY A 248 -6.95 -20.50 -20.14
N VAL A 249 -7.67 -19.81 -19.26
CA VAL A 249 -8.00 -20.33 -17.93
C VAL A 249 -9.51 -20.48 -17.73
N ARG A 250 -9.91 -21.48 -16.94
CA ARG A 250 -11.29 -21.73 -16.55
C ARG A 250 -11.73 -20.75 -15.48
N VAL A 251 -12.87 -20.10 -15.70
CA VAL A 251 -13.45 -19.10 -14.82
C VAL A 251 -14.88 -19.47 -14.45
N LEU A 252 -15.21 -19.46 -13.18
CA LEU A 252 -16.55 -19.66 -12.67
C LEU A 252 -17.45 -18.47 -13.03
N ALA A 253 -18.67 -18.74 -13.42
CA ALA A 253 -19.72 -17.71 -13.59
C ALA A 253 -20.35 -17.31 -12.24
N LEU A 254 -19.57 -17.37 -11.16
CA LEU A 254 -19.90 -16.97 -9.80
C LEU A 254 -18.91 -15.91 -9.32
N ASP A 255 -19.39 -14.96 -8.52
CA ASP A 255 -18.50 -14.09 -7.76
C ASP A 255 -18.05 -14.78 -6.46
N LYS A 256 -17.22 -14.07 -5.66
CA LYS A 256 -16.67 -14.65 -4.43
C LYS A 256 -17.73 -15.05 -3.40
N TYR A 257 -18.83 -14.30 -3.31
CA TYR A 257 -19.91 -14.57 -2.34
C TYR A 257 -20.74 -15.77 -2.77
N ASP A 258 -21.04 -15.86 -4.06
CA ASP A 258 -21.78 -16.98 -4.62
C ASP A 258 -20.96 -18.27 -4.59
N ALA A 259 -19.63 -18.18 -4.82
CA ALA A 259 -18.72 -19.31 -4.72
C ALA A 259 -18.63 -19.85 -3.27
N GLU A 260 -18.52 -18.95 -2.28
CA GLU A 260 -18.57 -19.31 -0.86
C GLU A 260 -19.92 -19.92 -0.46
N TYR A 261 -21.03 -19.34 -0.93
CA TYR A 261 -22.38 -19.86 -0.70
C TYR A 261 -22.57 -21.26 -1.30
N ALA A 262 -21.97 -21.53 -2.46
CA ALA A 262 -21.97 -22.85 -3.10
C ALA A 262 -21.07 -23.87 -2.40
N GLY A 263 -20.40 -23.49 -1.31
CA GLY A 263 -19.51 -24.37 -0.55
C GLY A 263 -18.17 -24.65 -1.21
N LEU A 264 -17.78 -23.83 -2.17
CA LEU A 264 -16.49 -23.98 -2.86
C LEU A 264 -15.34 -23.48 -1.98
N LEU A 265 -14.26 -24.25 -1.96
CA LEU A 265 -13.05 -23.91 -1.21
C LEU A 265 -12.27 -22.84 -1.96
N LYS A 266 -12.23 -21.63 -1.41
CA LYS A 266 -11.51 -20.49 -1.98
C LYS A 266 -10.09 -20.39 -1.42
N LEU A 267 -9.13 -20.18 -2.31
CA LEU A 267 -7.74 -19.83 -2.01
C LEU A 267 -7.41 -18.48 -2.61
N ASP A 268 -6.81 -17.60 -1.82
CA ASP A 268 -6.42 -16.27 -2.28
C ASP A 268 -4.90 -16.18 -2.46
N PHE A 269 -4.42 -16.46 -3.68
CA PHE A 269 -3.05 -16.20 -4.08
C PHE A 269 -2.94 -14.83 -4.75
N LEU A 270 -2.40 -13.89 -4.01
CA LEU A 270 -2.23 -12.50 -4.46
C LEU A 270 -0.87 -12.35 -5.13
N GLY A 271 -0.88 -12.07 -6.43
CA GLY A 271 0.34 -11.67 -7.15
C GLY A 271 0.80 -10.30 -6.67
N LEU A 272 1.89 -10.25 -5.91
CA LEU A 272 2.47 -9.02 -5.42
C LEU A 272 3.71 -8.66 -6.23
N SER A 273 3.71 -7.48 -6.87
CA SER A 273 4.82 -6.98 -7.69
C SER A 273 6.15 -6.95 -6.92
N THR A 274 6.11 -6.64 -5.61
CA THR A 274 7.28 -6.70 -4.74
C THR A 274 7.86 -8.12 -4.63
N MET A 275 7.01 -9.16 -4.61
CA MET A 275 7.51 -10.54 -4.62
C MET A 275 8.13 -10.92 -5.96
N GLY A 276 7.62 -10.36 -7.07
CA GLY A 276 8.25 -10.46 -8.39
C GLY A 276 9.61 -9.74 -8.45
N MET A 277 9.72 -8.57 -7.80
CA MET A 277 10.99 -7.86 -7.64
C MET A 277 11.99 -8.69 -6.83
N ILE A 278 11.56 -9.28 -5.72
CA ILE A 278 12.39 -10.17 -4.89
C ILE A 278 12.85 -11.39 -5.69
N ALA A 279 11.98 -11.99 -6.53
CA ALA A 279 12.39 -13.11 -7.39
C ALA A 279 13.56 -12.73 -8.30
N ARG A 280 13.48 -11.57 -8.94
CA ARG A 280 14.55 -11.06 -9.81
C ARG A 280 15.82 -10.71 -9.03
N PHE A 281 15.67 -10.17 -7.83
CA PHE A 281 16.80 -9.90 -6.94
C PHE A 281 17.54 -11.20 -6.56
N LEU A 282 16.82 -12.24 -6.16
CA LEU A 282 17.41 -13.55 -5.84
C LEU A 282 18.12 -14.17 -7.04
N GLU A 283 17.54 -14.05 -8.24
CA GLU A 283 18.17 -14.49 -9.48
C GLU A 283 19.49 -13.76 -9.77
N MET A 284 19.52 -12.43 -9.53
CA MET A 284 20.72 -11.61 -9.78
C MET A 284 21.83 -11.84 -8.76
N THR A 285 21.49 -12.10 -7.50
CA THR A 285 22.45 -12.29 -6.40
C THR A 285 22.87 -13.75 -6.22
N GLY A 286 22.12 -14.71 -6.72
CA GLY A 286 22.29 -16.13 -6.43
C GLY A 286 21.87 -16.54 -5.02
N LEU A 287 21.27 -15.64 -4.24
CA LEU A 287 20.67 -15.95 -2.95
C LEU A 287 19.39 -16.79 -3.13
N THR A 288 19.04 -17.50 -2.07
CA THR A 288 17.85 -18.38 -2.03
C THR A 288 16.74 -17.79 -1.15
N LEU A 289 15.55 -18.37 -1.23
CA LEU A 289 14.48 -18.03 -0.28
C LEU A 289 14.85 -18.33 1.18
N ALA A 290 15.67 -19.36 1.41
CA ALA A 290 16.12 -19.70 2.75
C ALA A 290 17.02 -18.59 3.32
N ASP A 291 17.90 -18.02 2.50
CA ASP A 291 18.73 -16.88 2.90
C ASP A 291 17.88 -15.65 3.23
N LEU A 292 16.85 -15.39 2.41
CA LEU A 292 15.92 -14.29 2.66
C LEU A 292 15.16 -14.45 3.99
N TYR A 293 14.65 -15.65 4.26
CA TYR A 293 13.91 -15.94 5.50
C TYR A 293 14.82 -15.96 6.73
N ALA A 294 16.12 -16.16 6.56
CA ALA A 294 17.12 -16.16 7.64
C ALA A 294 17.63 -14.76 7.99
N ILE A 295 17.26 -13.70 7.26
CA ILE A 295 17.68 -12.32 7.55
C ILE A 295 17.24 -11.96 8.98
N PRO A 296 18.18 -11.59 9.88
CA PRO A 296 17.84 -11.19 11.24
C PRO A 296 17.15 -9.83 11.25
N ASP A 297 16.08 -9.69 12.03
CA ASP A 297 15.28 -8.46 12.11
C ASP A 297 15.91 -7.36 13.01
N ASP A 298 17.08 -7.61 13.55
CA ASP A 298 17.89 -6.68 14.34
C ASP A 298 19.11 -6.11 13.60
N ASP A 299 19.18 -6.32 12.28
CA ASP A 299 20.23 -5.73 11.46
C ASP A 299 20.20 -4.20 11.54
N LYS A 300 21.24 -3.64 12.14
CA LYS A 300 21.34 -2.21 12.43
C LYS A 300 21.44 -1.36 11.18
N GLU A 301 22.14 -1.83 10.17
CA GLU A 301 22.34 -1.11 8.92
C GLU A 301 21.01 -0.98 8.17
N THR A 302 20.21 -2.04 8.17
CA THR A 302 18.84 -2.03 7.63
C THR A 302 17.93 -1.08 8.41
N ILE A 303 17.97 -1.08 9.75
CA ILE A 303 17.18 -0.12 10.55
C ILE A 303 17.61 1.32 10.25
N ASP A 304 18.88 1.56 10.02
CA ASP A 304 19.40 2.91 9.70
C ASP A 304 18.93 3.43 8.33
N VAL A 305 18.56 2.56 7.38
CA VAL A 305 17.85 2.97 6.14
C VAL A 305 16.57 3.72 6.47
N PHE A 306 15.76 3.16 7.38
CA PHE A 306 14.52 3.81 7.82
C PHE A 306 14.77 5.09 8.60
N ARG A 307 15.79 5.12 9.49
CA ARG A 307 16.16 6.30 10.27
C ARG A 307 16.58 7.48 9.39
N ARG A 308 17.34 7.20 8.34
CA ARG A 308 17.75 8.22 7.37
C ARG A 308 16.60 8.66 6.46
N GLY A 309 15.47 7.96 6.48
CA GLY A 309 14.35 8.23 5.59
C GLY A 309 14.62 7.81 4.13
N ASP A 310 15.60 6.95 3.92
CA ASP A 310 16.02 6.44 2.62
C ASP A 310 15.12 5.31 2.14
N VAL A 311 13.84 5.60 1.98
CA VAL A 311 12.76 4.62 1.79
C VAL A 311 12.19 4.56 0.37
N VAL A 312 12.89 5.11 -0.63
CA VAL A 312 12.48 4.96 -2.03
C VAL A 312 12.64 3.50 -2.45
N GLY A 313 11.60 2.92 -3.03
CA GLY A 313 11.54 1.51 -3.41
C GLY A 313 11.33 0.54 -2.25
N ILE A 314 11.23 1.02 -1.00
CA ILE A 314 10.98 0.17 0.17
C ILE A 314 9.48 -0.09 0.31
N PHE A 315 9.12 -1.37 0.32
CA PHE A 315 7.73 -1.79 0.39
C PHE A 315 7.00 -1.18 1.59
N GLN A 316 5.84 -0.58 1.36
CA GLN A 316 4.96 0.10 2.31
C GLN A 316 5.51 1.40 2.94
N PHE A 317 6.78 1.76 2.75
CA PHE A 317 7.39 2.92 3.40
C PHE A 317 7.61 4.12 2.48
N GLU A 318 7.52 3.96 1.15
CA GLU A 318 7.74 5.06 0.20
C GLU A 318 6.54 6.02 0.06
N GLY A 319 5.36 5.60 0.53
CA GLY A 319 4.16 6.43 0.53
C GLY A 319 4.33 7.65 1.44
N ARG A 320 3.74 8.80 1.03
CA ARG A 320 3.90 10.07 1.74
C ARG A 320 3.58 10.01 3.23
N ALA A 321 2.45 9.38 3.61
CA ALA A 321 2.08 9.24 5.02
C ALA A 321 3.09 8.38 5.77
N ALA A 322 3.52 7.26 5.17
CA ALA A 322 4.50 6.37 5.76
C ALA A 322 5.86 7.06 5.94
N LYS A 323 6.35 7.80 4.93
CA LYS A 323 7.58 8.61 5.05
C LYS A 323 7.51 9.59 6.22
N GLN A 324 6.38 10.30 6.36
CA GLN A 324 6.23 11.27 7.46
C GLN A 324 6.22 10.57 8.81
N VAL A 325 5.41 9.52 8.97
CA VAL A 325 5.34 8.77 10.23
C VAL A 325 6.67 8.10 10.56
N ASN A 326 7.38 7.59 9.56
CA ASN A 326 8.72 7.01 9.74
C ASN A 326 9.74 8.03 10.29
N ARG A 327 9.72 9.26 9.77
CA ARG A 327 10.55 10.37 10.32
C ARG A 327 10.15 10.71 11.75
N ASP A 328 8.83 10.81 12.03
CA ASP A 328 8.30 11.21 13.34
C ASP A 328 8.55 10.13 14.41
N VAL A 329 8.43 8.85 14.04
CA VAL A 329 8.71 7.72 14.92
C VAL A 329 10.22 7.54 15.13
N TYR A 330 11.04 7.70 14.09
CA TYR A 330 12.48 7.45 14.13
C TYR A 330 12.81 6.06 14.68
N PRO A 331 12.61 4.99 13.89
CA PRO A 331 12.57 3.62 14.38
C PRO A 331 13.90 3.18 14.99
N ALA A 332 13.84 2.47 16.13
CA ALA A 332 15.01 1.94 16.83
C ALA A 332 15.19 0.42 16.63
N HIS A 333 14.11 -0.27 16.29
CA HIS A 333 14.07 -1.72 16.11
C HIS A 333 12.87 -2.11 15.21
N PHE A 334 12.83 -3.37 14.80
CA PHE A 334 11.87 -3.91 13.85
C PHE A 334 10.38 -3.64 14.22
N LEU A 335 9.99 -3.79 15.48
CA LEU A 335 8.58 -3.59 15.89
C LEU A 335 8.09 -2.16 15.65
N HIS A 336 8.98 -1.15 15.71
CA HIS A 336 8.60 0.21 15.31
C HIS A 336 8.18 0.30 13.84
N LEU A 337 8.67 -0.58 12.96
CA LEU A 337 8.23 -0.63 11.56
C LEU A 337 6.80 -1.14 11.46
N ALA A 338 6.43 -2.13 12.31
CA ALA A 338 5.05 -2.60 12.42
C ALA A 338 4.11 -1.49 12.92
N ASP A 339 4.55 -0.72 13.93
CA ASP A 339 3.80 0.42 14.43
C ASP A 339 3.63 1.51 13.36
N ILE A 340 4.68 1.81 12.58
CA ILE A 340 4.60 2.78 11.47
C ILE A 340 3.54 2.34 10.45
N ASN A 341 3.52 1.07 10.03
CA ASN A 341 2.51 0.54 9.11
C ASN A 341 1.08 0.65 9.67
N ALA A 342 0.92 0.46 10.98
CA ALA A 342 -0.37 0.62 11.63
C ALA A 342 -0.80 2.08 11.77
N LEU A 343 0.14 2.99 12.06
CA LEU A 343 -0.09 4.41 12.36
C LEU A 343 -0.16 5.30 11.12
N ALA A 344 0.48 4.92 10.00
CA ALA A 344 0.53 5.72 8.76
C ALA A 344 -0.74 5.61 7.92
N ARG A 345 -1.90 5.58 8.56
CA ARG A 345 -3.22 5.46 7.91
C ARG A 345 -4.12 6.65 8.31
N PRO A 346 -5.11 7.00 7.46
CA PRO A 346 -5.96 8.17 7.74
C PRO A 346 -6.61 8.14 9.13
N GLY A 347 -7.10 7.00 9.59
CA GLY A 347 -7.77 6.88 10.91
C GLY A 347 -6.89 7.31 12.08
N PRO A 348 -5.74 6.66 12.34
CA PRO A 348 -4.83 7.04 13.44
C PRO A 348 -4.30 8.48 13.33
N LEU A 349 -4.03 8.95 12.09
CA LEU A 349 -3.54 10.30 11.84
C LEU A 349 -4.60 11.36 12.20
N LEU A 350 -5.85 11.16 11.80
CA LEU A 350 -6.96 12.08 12.08
C LEU A 350 -7.38 12.05 13.55
N ALA A 351 -7.28 10.90 14.20
CA ALA A 351 -7.57 10.74 15.64
C ALA A 351 -6.46 11.30 16.55
N GLY A 352 -5.33 11.75 16.00
CA GLY A 352 -4.20 12.27 16.77
C GLY A 352 -3.33 11.21 17.47
N ILE A 353 -3.67 9.94 17.33
CA ILE A 353 -2.98 8.82 18.00
C ILE A 353 -1.51 8.70 17.55
N THR A 354 -1.25 8.92 16.26
CA THR A 354 0.12 8.90 15.73
C THR A 354 0.99 9.97 16.39
N ALA A 355 0.45 11.18 16.58
CA ALA A 355 1.17 12.27 17.25
C ALA A 355 1.42 11.94 18.74
N GLU A 356 0.41 11.43 19.44
CA GLU A 356 0.54 11.04 20.85
C GLU A 356 1.56 9.90 21.03
N TYR A 357 1.53 8.89 20.15
CA TYR A 357 2.55 7.83 20.13
C TYR A 357 3.97 8.39 20.01
N CYS A 358 4.20 9.29 19.03
CA CYS A 358 5.50 9.92 18.82
C CYS A 358 5.93 10.79 20.01
N ASP A 359 5.01 11.55 20.62
CA ASP A 359 5.33 12.42 21.75
C ASP A 359 5.70 11.63 23.00
N VAL A 360 5.00 10.53 23.29
CA VAL A 360 5.34 9.66 24.42
C VAL A 360 6.67 8.95 24.16
N ARG A 361 6.86 8.39 22.95
CA ARG A 361 8.09 7.71 22.55
C ARG A 361 9.33 8.59 22.72
N HIS A 362 9.24 9.87 22.38
CA HIS A 362 10.36 10.82 22.48
C HIS A 362 10.41 11.57 23.82
N GLY A 363 9.59 11.17 24.78
CA GLY A 363 9.58 11.80 26.11
C GLY A 363 9.06 13.23 26.16
N ARG A 364 8.39 13.69 25.09
CA ARG A 364 7.73 15.00 25.02
C ARG A 364 6.45 15.05 25.82
N ARG A 365 5.84 13.89 26.05
CA ARG A 365 4.62 13.70 26.84
C ARG A 365 4.74 12.42 27.66
N GLN A 366 4.11 12.38 28.83
CA GLN A 366 3.97 11.15 29.61
C GLN A 366 2.82 10.31 29.06
N ALA A 367 2.95 8.98 29.11
CA ALA A 367 1.88 8.08 28.77
C ALA A 367 0.68 8.27 29.72
N THR A 368 -0.53 8.14 29.17
CA THR A 368 -1.75 8.15 30.00
C THR A 368 -1.92 6.80 30.67
N HIS A 369 -1.74 6.76 31.97
CA HIS A 369 -1.95 5.56 32.79
C HIS A 369 -3.41 5.46 33.21
N LEU A 370 -4.12 4.45 32.72
CA LEU A 370 -5.52 4.17 33.07
C LEU A 370 -5.62 3.05 34.12
N HIS A 371 -4.90 1.96 33.88
CA HIS A 371 -4.84 0.80 34.76
C HIS A 371 -3.61 -0.06 34.43
N PRO A 372 -2.93 -0.70 35.42
CA PRO A 372 -1.71 -1.47 35.18
C PRO A 372 -1.83 -2.55 34.12
N MET A 373 -2.95 -3.26 34.03
CA MET A 373 -3.17 -4.26 32.95
C MET A 373 -3.23 -3.62 31.57
N VAL A 374 -3.87 -2.45 31.41
CA VAL A 374 -3.90 -1.71 30.14
C VAL A 374 -2.52 -1.24 29.78
N ASP A 375 -1.75 -0.74 30.75
CA ASP A 375 -0.38 -0.28 30.58
C ASP A 375 0.53 -1.45 30.14
N GLU A 376 0.33 -2.64 30.70
CA GLU A 376 1.04 -3.85 30.26
C GLU A 376 0.73 -4.19 28.80
N PHE A 377 -0.55 -4.21 28.40
CA PHE A 377 -0.96 -4.55 27.04
C PHE A 377 -0.56 -3.51 25.99
N THR A 378 -0.32 -2.27 26.40
CA THR A 378 0.03 -1.15 25.51
C THR A 378 1.46 -0.66 25.70
N ARG A 379 2.30 -1.36 26.48
CA ARG A 379 3.67 -0.97 26.81
C ARG A 379 4.50 -0.74 25.55
N ASP A 380 4.48 -1.69 24.63
CA ASP A 380 5.29 -1.66 23.41
C ASP A 380 4.79 -0.60 22.38
N THR A 381 3.56 -0.11 22.59
CA THR A 381 2.96 0.97 21.79
C THR A 381 2.84 2.28 22.56
N TYR A 382 3.68 2.47 23.58
CA TYR A 382 3.80 3.71 24.36
C TYR A 382 2.46 4.16 24.99
N GLY A 383 1.68 3.21 25.49
CA GLY A 383 0.39 3.45 26.10
C GLY A 383 -0.75 3.68 25.11
N GLN A 384 -0.53 3.53 23.80
CA GLN A 384 -1.58 3.69 22.79
C GLN A 384 -2.21 2.35 22.39
N ILE A 385 -3.52 2.31 22.19
CA ILE A 385 -4.18 1.16 21.57
C ILE A 385 -4.04 1.30 20.06
N VAL A 386 -3.06 0.63 19.50
CA VAL A 386 -2.75 0.60 18.05
C VAL A 386 -3.33 -0.65 17.39
N TYR A 387 -3.35 -1.76 18.11
CA TYR A 387 -3.72 -3.08 17.60
C TYR A 387 -5.03 -3.61 18.16
N GLN A 388 -5.77 -4.35 17.31
CA GLN A 388 -7.01 -5.00 17.69
C GLN A 388 -6.79 -6.02 18.83
N GLU A 389 -5.67 -6.72 18.78
CA GLU A 389 -5.26 -7.72 19.78
C GLU A 389 -5.15 -7.13 21.19
N GLN A 390 -4.74 -5.88 21.32
CA GLN A 390 -4.73 -5.17 22.61
C GLN A 390 -6.14 -4.98 23.15
N ILE A 391 -7.11 -4.64 22.29
CA ILE A 391 -8.52 -4.54 22.66
C ILE A 391 -9.05 -5.93 23.08
N LEU A 392 -8.74 -6.98 22.32
CA LEU A 392 -9.21 -8.33 22.61
C LEU A 392 -8.67 -8.83 23.97
N ARG A 393 -7.41 -8.51 24.30
CA ARG A 393 -6.83 -8.80 25.61
C ARG A 393 -7.52 -8.04 26.75
N ILE A 394 -7.79 -6.76 26.57
CA ILE A 394 -8.54 -5.99 27.58
C ILE A 394 -9.91 -6.61 27.82
N LEU A 395 -10.64 -6.99 26.77
CA LEU A 395 -11.94 -7.64 26.91
C LEU A 395 -11.84 -8.99 27.61
N LYS A 396 -10.85 -9.81 27.24
CA LYS A 396 -10.65 -11.16 27.77
C LYS A 396 -10.11 -11.15 29.18
N ASP A 397 -8.96 -10.52 29.39
CA ASP A 397 -8.16 -10.68 30.61
C ASP A 397 -8.62 -9.72 31.70
N MET A 398 -9.09 -8.52 31.34
CA MET A 398 -9.54 -7.51 32.32
C MET A 398 -11.04 -7.58 32.60
N ALA A 399 -11.89 -7.72 31.56
CA ALA A 399 -13.33 -7.78 31.76
C ALA A 399 -13.89 -9.23 31.85
N GLY A 400 -13.04 -10.24 31.70
CA GLY A 400 -13.42 -11.63 31.87
C GLY A 400 -14.34 -12.22 30.80
N PHE A 401 -14.45 -11.56 29.64
CA PHE A 401 -15.27 -12.07 28.54
C PHE A 401 -14.74 -13.42 28.04
N ASP A 402 -15.64 -14.32 27.68
CA ASP A 402 -15.26 -15.52 26.95
C ASP A 402 -14.87 -15.21 25.50
N TRP A 403 -14.19 -16.15 24.86
CA TRP A 403 -13.74 -15.96 23.48
C TRP A 403 -14.89 -15.84 22.46
N PHE A 404 -16.09 -16.35 22.81
CA PHE A 404 -17.25 -16.18 21.93
C PHE A 404 -17.71 -14.72 21.91
N SER A 405 -17.86 -14.10 23.07
CA SER A 405 -18.23 -12.68 23.22
C SER A 405 -17.15 -11.75 22.65
N VAL A 406 -15.87 -12.04 22.92
CA VAL A 406 -14.74 -11.32 22.33
C VAL A 406 -14.78 -11.40 20.81
N GLY A 407 -15.08 -12.57 20.22
CA GLY A 407 -15.23 -12.78 18.79
C GLY A 407 -16.35 -11.94 18.17
N GLN A 408 -17.48 -11.78 18.88
CA GLN A 408 -18.58 -10.94 18.42
C GLN A 408 -18.17 -9.45 18.39
N ILE A 409 -17.53 -8.94 19.45
CA ILE A 409 -17.04 -7.55 19.50
C ILE A 409 -15.96 -7.32 18.42
N ARG A 410 -15.09 -8.30 18.20
CA ARG A 410 -14.11 -8.25 17.09
C ARG A 410 -14.78 -8.05 15.73
N ARG A 411 -15.91 -8.71 15.46
CA ARG A 411 -16.66 -8.50 14.20
C ARG A 411 -17.18 -7.08 14.07
N VAL A 412 -17.67 -6.48 15.17
CA VAL A 412 -18.10 -5.08 15.20
C VAL A 412 -16.93 -4.16 14.83
N ILE A 413 -15.74 -4.38 15.39
CA ILE A 413 -14.51 -3.65 15.08
C ILE A 413 -14.14 -3.82 13.61
N SER A 414 -14.03 -5.06 13.14
CA SER A 414 -13.55 -5.37 11.78
C SER A 414 -14.48 -4.85 10.68
N LYS A 415 -15.80 -4.90 10.91
CA LYS A 415 -16.81 -4.42 9.97
C LYS A 415 -17.12 -2.93 10.11
N LYS A 416 -16.48 -2.23 11.08
CA LYS A 416 -16.71 -0.81 11.37
C LYS A 416 -18.19 -0.45 11.53
N LEU A 417 -18.94 -1.26 12.28
CA LEU A 417 -20.39 -1.15 12.43
C LEU A 417 -20.84 0.07 13.26
N GLY A 418 -19.92 0.92 13.68
CA GLY A 418 -20.19 2.16 14.38
C GLY A 418 -20.40 2.01 15.90
N GLU A 419 -20.45 3.15 16.58
CA GLU A 419 -20.47 3.28 18.03
C GLU A 419 -21.69 2.61 18.68
N ALA A 420 -22.86 2.72 18.05
CA ALA A 420 -24.10 2.10 18.56
C ALA A 420 -24.01 0.58 18.71
N SER A 421 -23.19 -0.09 17.89
CA SER A 421 -22.99 -1.54 17.98
C SER A 421 -22.12 -1.96 19.18
N PHE A 422 -21.24 -1.08 19.63
CA PHE A 422 -20.45 -1.28 20.86
C PHE A 422 -21.28 -1.12 22.11
N GLN A 423 -22.28 -0.23 22.09
CA GLN A 423 -23.07 0.10 23.28
C GLN A 423 -23.80 -1.12 23.89
N LYS A 424 -24.08 -2.15 23.07
CA LYS A 424 -24.75 -3.38 23.54
C LYS A 424 -23.90 -4.15 24.56
N SER A 425 -22.58 -4.06 24.49
CA SER A 425 -21.64 -4.75 25.39
C SER A 425 -21.09 -3.85 26.50
N TYR A 426 -21.56 -2.62 26.60
CA TYR A 426 -21.02 -1.63 27.56
C TYR A 426 -21.23 -2.09 29.01
N GLN A 427 -22.47 -2.44 29.37
CA GLN A 427 -22.78 -2.84 30.76
C GLN A 427 -22.04 -4.11 31.16
N ASP A 428 -22.01 -5.10 30.25
CA ASP A 428 -21.28 -6.37 30.47
C ASP A 428 -19.79 -6.12 30.70
N PHE A 429 -19.20 -5.12 29.97
CA PHE A 429 -17.82 -4.75 30.20
C PHE A 429 -17.58 -4.10 31.54
N ILE A 430 -18.44 -3.19 31.98
CA ILE A 430 -18.31 -2.51 33.25
C ILE A 430 -18.40 -3.53 34.40
N ASP A 431 -19.44 -4.37 34.38
CA ASP A 431 -19.68 -5.38 35.40
C ASP A 431 -18.56 -6.45 35.40
N GLY A 432 -18.11 -6.82 34.22
CA GLY A 432 -16.98 -7.73 34.02
C GLY A 432 -15.65 -7.20 34.60
N CYS A 433 -15.34 -5.93 34.37
CA CYS A 433 -14.14 -5.28 34.93
C CYS A 433 -14.17 -5.24 36.48
N GLU A 434 -15.30 -4.94 37.06
CA GLU A 434 -15.47 -4.96 38.52
C GLU A 434 -15.29 -6.37 39.07
N ASN A 435 -15.99 -7.35 38.50
CA ASN A 435 -16.01 -8.74 39.00
C ASN A 435 -14.69 -9.49 38.79
N THR A 436 -14.01 -9.26 37.64
CA THR A 436 -12.80 -10.02 37.26
C THR A 436 -11.53 -9.36 37.78
N SER A 437 -11.43 -8.05 37.73
CA SER A 437 -10.19 -7.29 37.97
C SER A 437 -10.33 -6.24 39.07
N GLY A 438 -11.49 -6.09 39.71
CA GLY A 438 -11.73 -5.12 40.79
C GLY A 438 -11.61 -3.65 40.29
N VAL A 439 -11.83 -3.40 39.03
CA VAL A 439 -11.68 -2.08 38.40
C VAL A 439 -12.94 -1.26 38.65
N SER A 440 -12.79 -0.04 39.18
CA SER A 440 -13.95 0.81 39.44
C SER A 440 -14.65 1.23 38.12
N LYS A 441 -15.95 1.47 38.22
CA LYS A 441 -16.80 1.88 37.10
C LYS A 441 -16.25 3.10 36.35
N GLU A 442 -15.71 4.07 37.08
CA GLU A 442 -15.16 5.31 36.49
C GLU A 442 -13.92 5.04 35.63
N VAL A 443 -13.07 4.08 36.05
CA VAL A 443 -11.89 3.68 35.30
C VAL A 443 -12.30 2.81 34.12
N ALA A 444 -13.19 1.86 34.31
CA ALA A 444 -13.74 1.01 33.27
C ALA A 444 -14.44 1.83 32.16
N ASP A 445 -15.21 2.86 32.51
CA ASP A 445 -15.86 3.78 31.56
C ASP A 445 -14.82 4.51 30.67
N LYS A 446 -13.73 5.00 31.27
CA LYS A 446 -12.64 5.67 30.52
C LYS A 446 -11.96 4.68 29.56
N ILE A 447 -11.73 3.43 29.99
CA ILE A 447 -11.14 2.39 29.16
C ILE A 447 -12.08 2.03 28.01
N TRP A 448 -13.38 1.88 28.28
CA TRP A 448 -14.38 1.60 27.26
C TRP A 448 -14.43 2.66 26.17
N LYS A 449 -14.49 3.94 26.56
CA LYS A 449 -14.43 5.07 25.61
C LYS A 449 -13.19 5.01 24.71
N ARG A 450 -12.05 4.63 25.29
CA ARG A 450 -10.81 4.47 24.54
C ARG A 450 -10.89 3.28 23.58
N ILE A 451 -11.48 2.15 23.99
CA ILE A 451 -11.73 0.98 23.13
C ILE A 451 -12.63 1.36 21.93
N VAL A 452 -13.74 2.03 22.17
CA VAL A 452 -14.69 2.45 21.12
C VAL A 452 -13.99 3.35 20.10
N THR A 453 -13.26 4.35 20.55
CA THR A 453 -12.48 5.24 19.69
C THR A 453 -11.44 4.46 18.89
N SER A 454 -10.66 3.61 19.57
CA SER A 454 -9.59 2.81 18.96
C SER A 454 -10.13 1.75 18.00
N GLY A 455 -11.31 1.21 18.25
CA GLY A 455 -11.97 0.22 17.40
C GLY A 455 -12.19 0.70 15.97
N THR A 456 -12.28 2.02 15.75
CA THR A 456 -12.48 2.60 14.41
C THR A 456 -11.22 2.56 13.54
N TYR A 457 -10.02 2.51 14.15
CA TYR A 457 -8.74 2.60 13.44
C TYR A 457 -7.73 1.50 13.79
N SER A 458 -7.94 0.72 14.87
CA SER A 458 -7.00 -0.32 15.29
C SER A 458 -6.68 -1.31 14.17
N PHE A 459 -5.46 -1.86 14.19
CA PHE A 459 -4.93 -2.71 13.13
C PHE A 459 -4.68 -4.14 13.61
N ASN A 460 -4.52 -5.07 12.69
CA ASN A 460 -4.10 -6.43 13.00
C ASN A 460 -2.58 -6.47 13.15
N ILE A 461 -2.07 -6.87 14.32
CA ILE A 461 -0.63 -6.90 14.60
C ILE A 461 0.09 -7.92 13.72
N ALA A 462 -0.49 -9.11 13.50
CA ALA A 462 0.12 -10.15 12.68
C ALA A 462 0.31 -9.68 11.21
N HIS A 463 -0.66 -8.94 10.66
CA HIS A 463 -0.52 -8.32 9.36
C HIS A 463 0.54 -7.21 9.35
N ALA A 464 0.57 -6.35 10.37
CA ALA A 464 1.57 -5.29 10.51
C ALA A 464 3.00 -5.86 10.52
N ILE A 465 3.23 -6.92 11.31
CA ILE A 465 4.53 -7.59 11.40
C ILE A 465 4.90 -8.22 10.05
N SER A 466 3.97 -8.95 9.41
CA SER A 466 4.22 -9.60 8.12
C SER A 466 4.63 -8.61 7.03
N TYR A 467 3.92 -7.51 6.92
CA TYR A 467 4.20 -6.47 5.91
C TYR A 467 5.45 -5.65 6.24
N SER A 468 5.74 -5.47 7.53
CA SER A 468 6.99 -4.83 7.95
C SER A 468 8.19 -5.72 7.70
N MET A 469 8.05 -7.04 7.81
CA MET A 469 9.11 -7.98 7.44
C MET A 469 9.43 -7.88 5.95
N LEU A 470 8.43 -7.78 5.09
CA LEU A 470 8.63 -7.57 3.66
C LEU A 470 9.29 -6.21 3.38
N GLY A 471 8.86 -5.15 4.10
CA GLY A 471 9.54 -3.85 4.06
C GLY A 471 10.98 -3.91 4.51
N PHE A 472 11.24 -4.65 5.59
CA PHE A 472 12.58 -4.87 6.13
C PHE A 472 13.50 -5.61 5.14
N TRP A 473 13.00 -6.67 4.48
CA TRP A 473 13.76 -7.35 3.44
C TRP A 473 14.11 -6.44 2.27
N THR A 474 13.18 -5.62 1.81
CA THR A 474 13.46 -4.67 0.72
C THR A 474 14.47 -3.59 1.14
N ALA A 475 14.46 -3.17 2.40
CA ALA A 475 15.47 -2.25 2.95
C ALA A 475 16.84 -2.93 3.11
N TRP A 476 16.86 -4.20 3.54
CA TRP A 476 18.08 -5.01 3.61
C TRP A 476 18.72 -5.18 2.22
N MET A 477 17.91 -5.49 1.21
CA MET A 477 18.38 -5.58 -0.18
C MET A 477 18.99 -4.26 -0.65
N LYS A 478 18.32 -3.14 -0.35
CA LYS A 478 18.82 -1.80 -0.71
C LYS A 478 20.14 -1.46 -0.02
N CYS A 479 20.29 -1.87 1.24
CA CYS A 479 21.47 -1.59 2.05
C CYS A 479 22.66 -2.46 1.65
N HIS A 480 22.45 -3.78 1.55
CA HIS A 480 23.53 -4.76 1.37
C HIS A 480 23.83 -5.12 -0.09
N HIS A 481 22.82 -4.96 -0.99
CA HIS A 481 22.93 -5.27 -2.42
C HIS A 481 22.26 -4.17 -3.26
N PRO A 482 22.71 -2.90 -3.14
CA PRO A 482 22.01 -1.78 -3.73
C PRO A 482 21.89 -1.87 -5.26
N LEU A 483 22.90 -2.37 -5.93
CA LEU A 483 22.92 -2.46 -7.39
C LEU A 483 21.83 -3.42 -7.93
N GLU A 484 21.74 -4.61 -7.34
CA GLU A 484 20.72 -5.62 -7.69
C GLU A 484 19.33 -5.18 -7.25
N PHE A 485 19.22 -4.52 -6.08
CA PHE A 485 17.96 -3.95 -5.60
C PHE A 485 17.37 -2.94 -6.60
N TYR A 486 18.18 -1.97 -7.07
CA TYR A 486 17.69 -0.99 -8.03
C TYR A 486 17.39 -1.62 -9.39
N ALA A 487 18.22 -2.56 -9.87
CA ALA A 487 17.95 -3.28 -11.12
C ALA A 487 16.62 -4.04 -11.07
N ALA A 488 16.37 -4.78 -10.00
CA ALA A 488 15.13 -5.52 -9.79
C ALA A 488 13.91 -4.60 -9.63
N SER A 489 14.07 -3.51 -8.86
CA SER A 489 13.00 -2.53 -8.62
C SER A 489 12.62 -1.79 -9.90
N LEU A 490 13.59 -1.36 -10.70
CA LEU A 490 13.38 -0.70 -11.99
C LEU A 490 12.71 -1.61 -13.01
N ALA A 491 13.05 -2.92 -13.00
CA ALA A 491 12.42 -3.91 -13.87
C ALA A 491 10.93 -4.11 -13.55
N LYS A 492 10.50 -3.84 -12.32
CA LYS A 492 9.12 -4.00 -11.85
C LYS A 492 8.36 -2.67 -11.67
N ALA A 493 8.98 -1.54 -11.99
CA ALA A 493 8.34 -0.24 -11.81
C ALA A 493 7.16 -0.04 -12.80
N ASP A 494 5.96 0.17 -12.27
CA ASP A 494 4.70 0.18 -13.01
C ASP A 494 4.57 1.36 -14.00
N ASN A 495 5.24 2.48 -13.72
CA ASN A 495 5.08 3.69 -14.52
C ASN A 495 6.38 4.51 -14.61
N ALA A 496 6.38 5.50 -15.49
CA ALA A 496 7.55 6.36 -15.72
C ALA A 496 7.97 7.17 -14.49
N GLU A 497 7.02 7.60 -13.65
CA GLU A 497 7.31 8.38 -12.44
C GLU A 497 8.04 7.50 -11.39
N ALA A 498 7.58 6.27 -11.18
CA ALA A 498 8.25 5.32 -10.29
C ALA A 498 9.67 5.01 -10.76
N ARG A 499 9.85 4.74 -12.07
CA ARG A 499 11.19 4.54 -12.67
C ARG A 499 12.09 5.75 -12.47
N TYR A 500 11.58 6.95 -12.73
CA TYR A 500 12.35 8.18 -12.55
C TYR A 500 12.81 8.35 -11.10
N ARG A 501 11.93 8.14 -10.11
CA ARG A 501 12.28 8.22 -8.69
C ARG A 501 13.37 7.22 -8.29
N LEU A 502 13.26 5.96 -8.75
CA LEU A 502 14.26 4.93 -8.48
C LEU A 502 15.61 5.25 -9.10
N MET A 503 15.63 5.73 -10.35
CA MET A 503 16.88 6.13 -11.02
C MET A 503 17.54 7.32 -10.32
N LYS A 504 16.75 8.31 -9.89
CA LYS A 504 17.27 9.47 -9.13
C LYS A 504 17.83 9.06 -7.78
N ASP A 505 17.15 8.16 -7.09
CA ASP A 505 17.58 7.62 -5.80
C ASP A 505 18.89 6.82 -5.97
N ALA A 506 19.00 5.98 -7.00
CA ALA A 506 20.23 5.27 -7.35
C ALA A 506 21.42 6.21 -7.60
N LEU A 507 21.20 7.32 -8.33
CA LEU A 507 22.23 8.35 -8.53
C LEU A 507 22.63 9.01 -7.20
N GLY A 508 21.70 9.18 -6.26
CA GLY A 508 21.97 9.68 -4.90
C GLY A 508 22.82 8.72 -4.06
N HIS A 509 22.87 7.45 -4.45
CA HIS A 509 23.71 6.39 -3.88
C HIS A 509 24.98 6.12 -4.71
N ASP A 510 25.41 7.06 -5.53
CA ASP A 510 26.59 6.97 -6.41
C ASP A 510 26.52 5.82 -7.45
N ILE A 511 25.34 5.30 -7.73
CA ILE A 511 25.10 4.26 -8.73
C ILE A 511 24.77 4.92 -10.07
N GLN A 512 25.60 4.71 -11.07
CA GLN A 512 25.39 5.25 -12.41
C GLN A 512 24.22 4.56 -13.09
N VAL A 513 23.45 5.34 -13.86
CA VAL A 513 22.36 4.84 -14.72
C VAL A 513 22.75 5.06 -16.16
N VAL A 514 22.97 3.98 -16.89
CA VAL A 514 23.45 4.02 -18.27
C VAL A 514 22.37 3.57 -19.25
N PRO A 515 22.31 4.18 -20.43
CA PRO A 515 21.38 3.77 -21.48
C PRO A 515 21.67 2.35 -21.98
N PRO A 516 20.80 1.77 -22.83
CA PRO A 516 21.04 0.45 -23.40
C PRO A 516 22.35 0.38 -24.19
N ILE A 517 23.10 -0.70 -23.96
CA ILE A 517 24.38 -1.00 -24.59
C ILE A 517 24.24 -2.22 -25.50
N LEU A 518 24.62 -2.09 -26.75
CA LEU A 518 24.36 -3.08 -27.83
C LEU A 518 24.66 -4.53 -27.46
N ASN A 519 25.76 -4.80 -26.76
CA ASN A 519 26.18 -6.14 -26.39
C ASN A 519 26.15 -6.43 -24.91
N ALA A 520 25.55 -5.54 -24.10
CA ALA A 520 25.48 -5.69 -22.65
C ALA A 520 24.06 -5.70 -22.11
N SER A 521 23.11 -4.99 -22.76
CA SER A 521 21.71 -4.95 -22.32
C SER A 521 20.98 -6.28 -22.48
N ARG A 522 19.98 -6.47 -21.65
CA ARG A 522 18.98 -7.54 -21.67
C ARG A 522 17.59 -6.96 -21.94
N CYS A 523 16.55 -7.74 -21.89
CA CYS A 523 15.16 -7.23 -21.97
C CYS A 523 14.91 -6.10 -20.98
N THR A 524 15.25 -6.33 -19.73
CA THR A 524 15.01 -5.41 -18.60
C THR A 524 16.33 -4.89 -18.01
N TRP A 525 16.24 -4.13 -16.95
CA TRP A 525 17.39 -3.59 -16.21
C TRP A 525 18.28 -4.70 -15.66
N ARG A 526 19.58 -4.46 -15.66
CA ARG A 526 20.58 -5.37 -15.10
C ARG A 526 21.67 -4.62 -14.33
N PRO A 527 22.23 -5.25 -13.28
CA PRO A 527 23.39 -4.71 -12.57
C PRO A 527 24.68 -4.92 -13.35
N SER A 528 25.66 -4.03 -13.14
CA SER A 528 27.05 -4.15 -13.61
C SER A 528 27.97 -3.44 -12.64
N GLU A 529 28.89 -4.16 -12.02
CA GLU A 529 29.86 -3.56 -11.09
C GLU A 529 30.67 -2.41 -11.68
N SER A 530 31.02 -2.49 -12.97
CA SER A 530 31.85 -1.48 -13.62
C SER A 530 31.07 -0.31 -14.24
N LEU A 531 29.77 -0.50 -14.56
CA LEU A 531 28.97 0.49 -15.29
C LEU A 531 27.75 1.01 -14.50
N GLY A 532 27.38 0.33 -13.42
CA GLY A 532 26.17 0.65 -12.67
C GLY A 532 24.92 -0.08 -13.20
N LEU A 533 23.81 0.63 -13.34
CA LEU A 533 22.53 0.08 -13.82
C LEU A 533 22.45 0.22 -15.33
N ILE A 534 22.48 -0.88 -16.05
CA ILE A 534 22.33 -0.90 -17.50
C ILE A 534 20.85 -1.06 -17.84
N ALA A 535 20.32 -0.08 -18.57
CA ALA A 535 18.93 -0.10 -19.02
C ALA A 535 18.69 -1.24 -20.02
N GLY A 536 17.52 -1.86 -19.90
CA GLY A 536 17.06 -2.89 -20.82
C GLY A 536 16.51 -2.32 -22.12
N TRP A 537 16.34 -3.18 -23.10
CA TRP A 537 15.78 -2.82 -24.42
C TRP A 537 14.39 -2.21 -24.33
N GLU A 538 13.58 -2.65 -23.36
CA GLU A 538 12.22 -2.15 -23.12
C GLU A 538 12.18 -0.66 -22.70
N GLN A 539 13.31 -0.09 -22.32
CA GLN A 539 13.39 1.32 -21.96
C GLN A 539 13.49 2.24 -23.16
N ILE A 540 13.77 1.69 -24.35
CA ILE A 540 13.80 2.45 -25.58
C ILE A 540 12.37 2.71 -26.08
N PRO A 541 11.98 3.96 -26.32
CA PRO A 541 10.64 4.28 -26.81
C PRO A 541 10.28 3.54 -28.11
N GLY A 542 9.20 2.75 -28.06
CA GLY A 542 8.72 1.95 -29.19
C GLY A 542 9.24 0.50 -29.22
N ILE A 543 10.10 0.09 -28.30
CA ILE A 543 10.52 -1.30 -28.14
C ILE A 543 9.70 -1.93 -26.99
N GLY A 544 8.81 -2.85 -27.35
CA GLY A 544 8.04 -3.61 -26.36
C GLY A 544 8.70 -4.94 -25.99
N ALA A 545 8.17 -5.59 -24.95
CA ALA A 545 8.71 -6.84 -24.37
C ALA A 545 8.95 -7.94 -25.41
N LYS A 546 8.03 -8.13 -26.37
CA LYS A 546 8.20 -9.12 -27.46
C LYS A 546 9.38 -8.85 -28.37
N THR A 547 9.65 -7.58 -28.66
CA THR A 547 10.79 -7.17 -29.50
C THR A 547 12.08 -7.28 -28.72
N ALA A 548 12.08 -6.84 -27.44
CA ALA A 548 13.20 -6.99 -26.53
C ALA A 548 13.63 -8.46 -26.37
N ALA A 549 12.66 -9.37 -26.23
CA ALA A 549 12.92 -10.80 -26.13
C ALA A 549 13.62 -11.37 -27.37
N LYS A 550 13.21 -10.94 -28.58
CA LYS A 550 13.88 -11.35 -29.83
C LYS A 550 15.32 -10.83 -29.92
N ILE A 551 15.58 -9.60 -29.44
CA ILE A 551 16.95 -9.06 -29.37
C ILE A 551 17.79 -9.91 -28.41
N ASP A 552 17.24 -10.26 -27.25
CA ASP A 552 17.93 -11.12 -26.27
C ASP A 552 18.22 -12.50 -26.82
N GLU A 553 17.25 -13.15 -27.48
CA GLU A 553 17.42 -14.44 -28.12
C GLU A 553 18.52 -14.43 -29.18
N MET A 554 18.53 -13.41 -30.05
CA MET A 554 19.55 -13.27 -31.08
C MET A 554 20.95 -12.99 -30.50
N ARG A 555 21.03 -12.34 -29.34
CA ARG A 555 22.32 -12.02 -28.70
C ARG A 555 22.80 -13.11 -27.74
N TRP A 556 21.90 -13.72 -26.98
CA TRP A 556 22.19 -14.57 -25.83
C TRP A 556 21.60 -15.97 -25.91
N GLY A 557 20.81 -16.29 -26.96
CA GLY A 557 20.30 -17.64 -27.23
C GLY A 557 21.41 -18.62 -27.57
N GLU A 558 21.08 -19.90 -27.66
CA GLU A 558 22.05 -20.98 -27.95
C GLU A 558 22.83 -20.74 -29.25
N GLU A 559 22.18 -20.21 -30.30
CA GLU A 559 22.78 -19.80 -31.57
C GLU A 559 23.15 -18.29 -31.60
N GLY A 560 23.07 -17.63 -30.48
CA GLY A 560 23.25 -16.20 -30.35
C GLY A 560 24.69 -15.73 -30.54
N GLY A 561 24.86 -14.51 -31.05
CA GLY A 561 26.16 -13.93 -31.32
C GLY A 561 26.27 -12.45 -30.96
N LYS A 562 27.52 -11.94 -30.87
CA LYS A 562 27.74 -10.49 -30.65
C LYS A 562 27.34 -9.70 -31.88
N PHE A 563 26.58 -8.64 -31.66
CA PHE A 563 26.31 -7.63 -32.70
C PHE A 563 27.61 -6.87 -33.00
N ARG A 564 27.85 -6.59 -34.26
CA ARG A 564 28.98 -5.76 -34.75
C ARG A 564 28.60 -4.30 -34.76
N ALA A 565 27.35 -4.00 -35.13
CA ALA A 565 26.79 -2.66 -35.20
C ALA A 565 25.30 -2.67 -34.88
N TRP A 566 24.73 -1.51 -34.64
CA TRP A 566 23.28 -1.32 -34.45
C TRP A 566 22.44 -1.82 -35.62
N SER A 567 23.00 -1.74 -36.88
CA SER A 567 22.34 -2.23 -38.10
C SER A 567 22.08 -3.73 -38.08
N ASP A 568 22.82 -4.53 -37.30
CA ASP A 568 22.59 -5.98 -37.19
C ASP A 568 21.20 -6.30 -36.60
N LEU A 569 20.61 -5.37 -35.84
CA LEU A 569 19.26 -5.49 -35.30
C LEU A 569 18.16 -5.45 -36.37
N GLU A 570 18.46 -4.96 -37.62
CA GLU A 570 17.50 -4.96 -38.71
C GLU A 570 17.14 -6.38 -39.19
N ALA A 571 17.95 -7.37 -38.86
CA ALA A 571 17.64 -8.78 -39.12
C ALA A 571 16.46 -9.30 -38.26
N ILE A 572 16.07 -8.57 -37.21
CA ILE A 572 14.99 -8.96 -36.29
C ILE A 572 13.64 -8.51 -36.86
N PRO A 573 12.67 -9.44 -37.06
CA PRO A 573 11.35 -9.08 -37.57
C PRO A 573 10.65 -8.03 -36.70
N GLY A 574 10.33 -6.89 -37.32
CA GLY A 574 9.70 -5.73 -36.65
C GLY A 574 10.66 -4.61 -36.28
N ILE A 575 11.96 -4.76 -36.53
CA ILE A 575 12.97 -3.69 -36.37
C ILE A 575 13.45 -3.26 -37.75
N GLY A 576 13.09 -2.06 -38.20
CA GLY A 576 13.55 -1.48 -39.45
C GLY A 576 14.57 -0.38 -39.21
N PRO A 577 15.19 0.16 -40.31
CA PRO A 577 16.27 1.16 -40.24
C PRO A 577 15.91 2.39 -39.35
N LYS A 578 14.69 2.91 -39.49
CA LYS A 578 14.20 4.04 -38.64
C LYS A 578 14.14 3.69 -37.17
N THR A 579 13.85 2.43 -36.84
CA THR A 579 13.82 1.95 -35.42
C THR A 579 15.24 1.87 -34.89
N VAL A 580 16.16 1.30 -35.67
CA VAL A 580 17.59 1.21 -35.32
C VAL A 580 18.20 2.60 -35.12
N GLU A 581 17.89 3.55 -35.97
CA GLU A 581 18.33 4.94 -35.80
C GLU A 581 17.86 5.54 -34.47
N LYS A 582 16.57 5.39 -34.16
CA LYS A 582 16.00 5.83 -32.85
C LYS A 582 16.66 5.13 -31.64
N MET A 583 16.93 3.85 -31.76
CA MET A 583 17.62 3.08 -30.72
C MET A 583 19.03 3.63 -30.50
N GLY A 584 19.79 3.86 -31.57
CA GLY A 584 21.13 4.43 -31.51
C GLY A 584 21.13 5.84 -30.91
N VAL A 585 20.21 6.70 -31.33
CA VAL A 585 20.06 8.07 -30.78
C VAL A 585 19.76 8.02 -29.29
N PHE A 586 18.84 7.16 -28.84
CA PHE A 586 18.51 7.01 -27.42
C PHE A 586 19.71 6.49 -26.62
N ALA A 587 20.40 5.48 -27.12
CA ALA A 587 21.54 4.86 -26.46
C ALA A 587 22.77 5.79 -26.33
N THR A 588 22.92 6.74 -27.27
CA THR A 588 24.04 7.69 -27.25
C THR A 588 23.68 9.06 -26.68
N ALA A 589 22.43 9.28 -26.31
CA ALA A 589 21.99 10.54 -25.72
C ALA A 589 22.67 10.76 -24.35
N HIS A 590 23.03 12.02 -24.06
CA HIS A 590 23.68 12.38 -22.80
C HIS A 590 22.76 12.16 -21.57
N ASP A 591 21.46 12.37 -21.72
CA ASP A 591 20.46 12.22 -20.65
C ASP A 591 19.16 11.64 -21.23
N PRO A 592 19.16 10.35 -21.63
CA PRO A 592 18.03 9.74 -22.32
C PRO A 592 16.79 9.59 -21.39
N PHE A 593 17.01 9.61 -20.09
CA PHE A 593 15.96 9.44 -19.07
C PHE A 593 15.50 10.78 -18.46
N GLY A 594 16.09 11.91 -18.85
CA GLY A 594 15.77 13.23 -18.31
C GLY A 594 16.18 13.44 -16.84
N LEU A 595 17.14 12.66 -16.33
CA LEU A 595 17.54 12.67 -14.92
C LEU A 595 18.17 13.99 -14.48
N HIS A 596 18.79 14.73 -15.39
CA HIS A 596 19.45 16.01 -15.13
C HIS A 596 18.63 17.22 -15.59
N THR A 597 17.42 17.00 -16.15
CA THR A 597 16.60 18.08 -16.72
C THR A 597 16.14 19.05 -15.63
N THR A 598 15.64 18.55 -14.50
CA THR A 598 15.20 19.39 -13.38
C THR A 598 16.35 20.22 -12.82
N GLU A 599 17.53 19.61 -12.62
CA GLU A 599 18.72 20.31 -12.14
C GLU A 599 19.19 21.40 -13.12
N LYS A 600 19.23 21.09 -14.43
CA LYS A 600 19.57 22.06 -15.48
C LYS A 600 18.59 23.23 -15.51
N THR A 601 17.30 22.96 -15.45
CA THR A 601 16.25 23.97 -15.41
C THR A 601 16.39 24.84 -14.16
N MET A 602 16.53 24.24 -12.99
CA MET A 602 16.72 24.97 -11.74
C MET A 602 18.01 25.78 -11.72
N LYS A 603 19.09 25.30 -12.33
CA LYS A 603 20.34 26.04 -12.49
C LYS A 603 20.18 27.28 -13.40
N LYS A 604 19.48 27.13 -14.53
CA LYS A 604 19.11 28.26 -15.39
C LYS A 604 18.31 29.31 -14.61
N VAL A 605 17.26 28.87 -13.92
CA VAL A 605 16.39 29.72 -13.10
C VAL A 605 17.16 30.43 -11.98
N ARG A 606 18.03 29.73 -11.24
CA ARG A 606 18.87 30.35 -10.21
C ARG A 606 19.80 31.42 -10.78
N ASN A 607 20.41 31.16 -11.96
CA ASN A 607 21.25 32.13 -12.64
C ASN A 607 20.43 33.33 -13.11
N PHE A 608 19.21 33.11 -13.60
CA PHE A 608 18.28 34.17 -13.97
C PHE A 608 17.88 35.00 -12.73
N LEU A 609 17.47 34.33 -11.65
CA LEU A 609 17.09 34.99 -10.40
C LEU A 609 18.21 35.81 -9.76
N ARG A 610 19.49 35.39 -9.93
CA ARG A 610 20.63 36.18 -9.46
C ARG A 610 20.74 37.54 -10.15
N LYS A 611 20.25 37.63 -11.39
CA LYS A 611 20.26 38.85 -12.21
C LYS A 611 19.02 39.73 -12.01
N GLN A 612 17.91 39.16 -11.53
CA GLN A 612 16.65 39.87 -11.32
C GLN A 612 16.59 40.52 -9.94
N LYS A 613 16.31 41.84 -9.91
CA LYS A 613 16.16 42.60 -8.66
C LYS A 613 14.75 42.54 -8.07
N GLN A 614 13.74 42.22 -8.88
CA GLN A 614 12.32 42.28 -8.52
C GLN A 614 11.77 40.94 -7.96
N VAL A 615 12.44 39.81 -8.24
CA VAL A 615 12.03 38.49 -7.79
C VAL A 615 12.88 38.09 -6.57
N PRO A 616 12.28 37.72 -5.45
CA PRO A 616 13.00 37.29 -4.25
C PRO A 616 13.86 36.06 -4.51
N LYS A 617 15.06 36.04 -3.94
CA LYS A 617 15.95 34.88 -4.08
C LYS A 617 15.52 33.71 -3.20
N PRO A 618 15.46 32.48 -3.71
CA PRO A 618 15.16 31.31 -2.90
C PRO A 618 16.11 31.16 -1.71
N THR A 619 15.54 30.87 -0.54
CA THR A 619 16.29 30.66 0.72
C THR A 619 16.35 29.21 1.14
N HIS A 620 15.43 28.38 0.63
CA HIS A 620 15.32 26.96 1.00
C HIS A 620 15.05 26.11 -0.24
N THR A 621 15.60 24.90 -0.24
CA THR A 621 15.21 23.80 -1.15
C THR A 621 14.07 22.98 -0.53
N GLY A 622 13.47 22.09 -1.32
CA GLY A 622 12.43 21.16 -0.83
C GLY A 622 12.92 20.32 0.34
N ALA A 623 14.13 19.74 0.23
CA ALA A 623 14.74 18.99 1.32
C ALA A 623 14.94 19.83 2.60
N GLN A 624 15.47 21.03 2.47
CA GLN A 624 15.64 21.95 3.61
C GLN A 624 14.29 22.37 4.24
N LEU A 625 13.24 22.48 3.45
CA LEU A 625 11.89 22.72 3.97
C LEU A 625 11.33 21.52 4.71
N ALA A 626 11.65 20.30 4.25
CA ALA A 626 11.25 19.07 4.90
C ALA A 626 11.91 18.91 6.29
N ASP A 627 13.14 19.37 6.44
CA ASP A 627 13.91 19.32 7.71
C ASP A 627 13.40 20.31 8.78
N ILE A 628 12.58 21.29 8.41
CA ILE A 628 12.02 22.24 9.38
C ILE A 628 10.99 21.53 10.25
N VAL A 629 11.35 21.28 11.50
CA VAL A 629 10.47 20.70 12.52
C VAL A 629 9.43 21.74 12.95
N MET A 630 8.16 21.40 12.77
CA MET A 630 7.04 22.21 13.21
C MET A 630 6.41 21.64 14.47
N GLN A 631 6.32 22.42 15.55
CA GLN A 631 5.60 22.01 16.76
C GLN A 631 4.10 21.99 16.48
N ASN A 632 3.45 20.84 16.70
CA ASN A 632 2.00 20.73 16.66
C ASN A 632 1.41 21.27 17.96
N ASN A 633 0.61 22.31 17.88
CA ASN A 633 -0.21 22.78 19.00
C ASN A 633 -1.59 22.09 18.98
N GLU A 634 -2.07 21.66 20.15
CA GLU A 634 -3.34 20.97 20.40
C GLU A 634 -4.60 21.70 19.91
N SER A 635 -4.49 22.97 19.54
CA SER A 635 -5.61 23.84 19.16
C SER A 635 -5.75 24.00 17.65
N HIS A 636 -5.73 23.03 16.81
CA HIS A 636 -6.05 23.09 15.35
C HIS A 636 -5.79 24.44 14.61
N ARG A 637 -5.02 25.35 15.19
CA ARG A 637 -4.62 26.62 14.60
C ARG A 637 -3.34 26.40 13.80
N PHE A 638 -3.33 26.85 12.55
CA PHE A 638 -2.14 26.87 11.72
C PHE A 638 -1.01 27.62 12.43
N VAL A 639 -0.05 26.88 12.97
CA VAL A 639 1.15 27.49 13.54
C VAL A 639 1.98 27.98 12.37
N LYS A 640 2.22 29.29 12.29
CA LYS A 640 3.14 29.88 11.32
C LYS A 640 4.57 29.56 11.74
N GLY A 641 5.26 28.81 10.93
CA GLY A 641 6.69 28.59 11.04
C GLY A 641 7.51 29.71 10.41
N PRO A 642 8.80 29.47 10.19
CA PRO A 642 9.70 30.46 9.63
C PRO A 642 9.25 30.94 8.26
N ARG A 643 9.62 32.19 7.93
CA ARG A 643 9.44 32.75 6.59
C ARG A 643 10.44 32.09 5.63
N VAL A 644 9.94 31.64 4.50
CA VAL A 644 10.71 30.92 3.52
C VAL A 644 10.47 31.49 2.11
N ILE A 645 11.47 31.38 1.25
CA ILE A 645 11.35 31.64 -0.18
C ILE A 645 11.78 30.34 -0.88
N TYR A 646 10.85 29.75 -1.61
CA TYR A 646 11.05 28.47 -2.30
C TYR A 646 10.86 28.68 -3.79
N ALA A 647 11.65 27.97 -4.61
CA ALA A 647 11.46 27.90 -6.05
C ALA A 647 11.38 26.46 -6.51
N GLY A 648 10.36 26.12 -7.28
CA GLY A 648 10.18 24.77 -7.82
C GLY A 648 9.29 24.74 -9.05
N ILE A 649 9.39 23.67 -9.83
CA ILE A 649 8.55 23.41 -11.00
C ILE A 649 7.15 23.01 -10.55
N ALA A 650 6.13 23.69 -11.02
CA ALA A 650 4.73 23.36 -10.73
C ALA A 650 4.29 22.10 -11.48
N LYS A 651 3.93 21.04 -10.78
CA LYS A 651 3.51 19.75 -11.36
C LYS A 651 2.00 19.55 -11.43
N SER A 652 1.28 19.99 -10.43
CA SER A 652 -0.18 19.91 -10.42
C SER A 652 -0.78 21.04 -9.62
N LEU A 653 -1.99 21.43 -9.98
CA LEU A 653 -2.78 22.46 -9.34
C LEU A 653 -4.13 21.85 -8.95
N ASN A 654 -4.51 22.00 -7.68
CA ASN A 654 -5.78 21.52 -7.17
C ASN A 654 -6.55 22.67 -6.56
N LEU A 655 -7.69 23.02 -7.13
CA LEU A 655 -8.65 23.98 -6.59
C LEU A 655 -9.55 23.25 -5.59
N GLN A 656 -9.79 23.86 -4.45
CA GLN A 656 -10.58 23.30 -3.36
C GLN A 656 -11.55 24.32 -2.81
N ASP A 657 -12.71 23.85 -2.37
CA ASP A 657 -13.67 24.61 -1.62
C ASP A 657 -13.59 24.32 -0.12
N VAL A 658 -13.82 25.35 0.71
CA VAL A 658 -13.73 25.23 2.17
C VAL A 658 -14.87 24.39 2.74
N ILE A 659 -16.06 24.49 2.16
CA ILE A 659 -17.24 23.75 2.62
C ILE A 659 -17.02 22.27 2.34
N GLU A 660 -16.64 21.94 1.11
CA GLU A 660 -16.34 20.57 0.68
C GLU A 660 -15.25 19.93 1.55
N ASN A 661 -14.13 20.66 1.74
CA ASN A 661 -13.00 20.16 2.51
C ASN A 661 -13.35 19.92 4.00
N ARG A 662 -14.21 20.74 4.60
CA ARG A 662 -14.66 20.53 5.97
C ARG A 662 -15.72 19.46 6.07
N ARG A 663 -16.68 19.42 5.13
CA ARG A 663 -17.74 18.41 5.09
C ARG A 663 -17.15 17.00 4.98
N SER A 664 -16.16 16.81 4.12
CA SER A 664 -15.45 15.52 3.97
C SER A 664 -14.65 15.10 5.21
N ARG A 665 -14.25 16.05 6.07
CA ARG A 665 -13.42 15.78 7.26
C ARG A 665 -14.20 15.66 8.55
N SER A 666 -15.29 16.42 8.71
CA SER A 666 -16.01 16.54 9.98
C SER A 666 -17.45 16.05 9.94
N GLY A 667 -17.98 15.72 8.76
CA GLY A 667 -19.39 15.35 8.59
C GLY A 667 -20.41 16.48 8.89
N GLN A 668 -19.93 17.72 9.13
CA GLN A 668 -20.77 18.86 9.41
C GLN A 668 -21.58 19.29 8.17
N THR A 669 -22.78 19.79 8.39
CA THR A 669 -23.61 20.37 7.33
C THR A 669 -23.01 21.69 6.82
N GLU A 670 -23.38 22.09 5.61
CA GLU A 670 -22.96 23.37 5.02
C GLU A 670 -23.33 24.56 5.91
N GLU A 671 -24.53 24.54 6.45
CA GLU A 671 -25.04 25.62 7.31
C GLU A 671 -24.23 25.75 8.61
N GLU A 672 -23.84 24.61 9.21
CA GLU A 672 -22.97 24.60 10.39
C GLU A 672 -21.57 25.12 10.06
N ILE A 673 -21.03 24.73 8.88
CA ILE A 673 -19.73 25.22 8.42
C ILE A 673 -19.79 26.74 8.17
N LEU A 674 -20.78 27.22 7.44
CA LEU A 674 -20.93 28.64 7.13
C LEU A 674 -21.06 29.51 8.40
N LYS A 675 -21.80 29.06 9.42
CA LYS A 675 -21.91 29.77 10.73
C LYS A 675 -20.56 29.91 11.44
N THR A 676 -19.59 29.02 11.20
CA THR A 676 -18.27 29.10 11.81
C THR A 676 -17.27 29.95 11.03
N LEU A 677 -17.59 30.37 9.81
CA LEU A 677 -16.68 31.12 8.95
C LEU A 677 -16.75 32.61 9.21
N LYS A 678 -15.59 33.25 9.46
CA LYS A 678 -15.49 34.72 9.59
C LYS A 678 -15.79 35.48 8.28
N ARG A 679 -15.60 34.83 7.14
CA ARG A 679 -15.80 35.36 5.78
C ARG A 679 -16.43 34.26 4.93
N PRO A 680 -17.76 34.09 4.97
CA PRO A 680 -18.48 33.08 4.19
C PRO A 680 -18.50 33.37 2.68
N ASP A 681 -18.08 34.54 2.25
CA ASP A 681 -17.92 34.96 0.87
C ASP A 681 -16.62 34.51 0.23
N LEU A 682 -15.70 33.91 1.00
CA LEU A 682 -14.39 33.45 0.51
C LEU A 682 -14.25 31.95 0.77
N LEU A 683 -14.68 31.14 -0.17
CA LEU A 683 -14.75 29.68 -0.03
C LEU A 683 -13.62 28.96 -0.77
N GLU A 684 -13.12 29.52 -1.86
CA GLU A 684 -12.10 28.87 -2.70
C GLU A 684 -10.68 29.06 -2.16
N PHE A 685 -9.88 28.01 -2.26
CA PHE A 685 -8.43 28.03 -2.04
C PHE A 685 -7.76 27.03 -2.98
N CYS A 686 -6.45 27.09 -3.16
CA CYS A 686 -5.76 26.11 -3.98
C CYS A 686 -4.49 25.57 -3.33
N SER A 687 -4.07 24.39 -3.78
CA SER A 687 -2.75 23.84 -3.51
C SER A 687 -2.03 23.54 -4.81
N ILE A 688 -0.76 23.91 -4.89
CA ILE A 688 0.12 23.65 -6.02
C ILE A 688 1.19 22.68 -5.52
N ARG A 689 1.37 21.58 -6.21
CA ARG A 689 2.43 20.61 -5.93
C ARG A 689 3.65 20.95 -6.76
N CYS A 690 4.78 21.13 -6.11
CA CYS A 690 6.01 21.58 -6.74
C CYS A 690 7.18 20.68 -6.38
N TYR A 691 8.18 20.65 -7.25
CA TYR A 691 9.45 19.95 -7.06
C TYR A 691 10.61 20.88 -7.43
N ASP A 692 11.73 20.72 -6.75
CA ASP A 692 13.01 21.31 -7.14
C ASP A 692 14.04 20.20 -7.43
N GLU A 693 15.31 20.54 -7.47
CA GLU A 693 16.40 19.59 -7.74
C GLU A 693 16.61 18.54 -6.63
N THR A 694 15.98 18.70 -5.48
CA THR A 694 16.03 17.73 -4.38
C THR A 694 14.94 16.66 -4.49
N ASP A 695 14.04 16.79 -5.46
CA ASP A 695 12.87 15.95 -5.71
C ASP A 695 11.91 15.81 -4.49
N GLU A 696 12.07 16.65 -3.46
CA GLU A 696 11.14 16.72 -2.35
C GLU A 696 9.86 17.45 -2.78
N GLU A 697 8.74 16.83 -2.46
CA GLU A 697 7.43 17.34 -2.80
C GLU A 697 7.02 18.50 -1.88
N VAL A 698 6.92 19.70 -2.42
CA VAL A 698 6.51 20.90 -1.68
C VAL A 698 5.09 21.30 -2.06
N TYR A 699 4.23 21.43 -1.06
CA TYR A 699 2.84 21.86 -1.24
C TYR A 699 2.70 23.34 -0.96
N VAL A 700 2.56 24.10 -2.02
CA VAL A 700 2.29 25.54 -1.98
C VAL A 700 0.80 25.75 -1.77
N ARG A 701 0.40 26.29 -0.61
CA ARG A 701 -1.00 26.53 -0.26
C ARG A 701 -1.36 28.01 -0.35
N VAL A 702 -2.29 28.32 -1.21
CA VAL A 702 -2.91 29.65 -1.32
C VAL A 702 -4.21 29.62 -0.55
N ASN A 703 -4.25 30.28 0.59
CA ASN A 703 -5.44 30.27 1.44
C ASN A 703 -6.59 31.09 0.83
N ARG A 704 -7.82 30.89 1.31
CA ARG A 704 -9.04 31.53 0.82
C ARG A 704 -9.03 33.06 0.86
N PHE A 705 -8.26 33.68 1.75
CA PHE A 705 -8.17 35.13 1.85
C PHE A 705 -7.24 35.73 0.81
N GLN A 706 -6.29 34.95 0.32
CA GLN A 706 -5.31 35.38 -0.69
C GLN A 706 -5.68 34.88 -2.08
N PHE A 707 -6.42 33.79 -2.19
CA PHE A 707 -6.76 33.18 -3.48
C PHE A 707 -7.44 34.18 -4.45
N PRO A 708 -8.42 35.00 -4.05
CA PRO A 708 -9.02 35.98 -4.96
C PRO A 708 -7.99 36.97 -5.58
N LYS A 709 -6.94 37.33 -4.81
CA LYS A 709 -5.87 38.21 -5.27
C LYS A 709 -4.89 37.51 -6.21
N LEU A 710 -4.64 36.21 -6.00
CA LEU A 710 -3.68 35.40 -6.73
C LEU A 710 -4.31 34.54 -7.83
N ARG A 711 -5.65 34.53 -7.95
CA ARG A 711 -6.40 33.67 -8.87
C ARG A 711 -5.89 33.76 -10.31
N ARG A 712 -5.64 35.00 -10.80
CA ARG A 712 -5.11 35.22 -12.16
C ARG A 712 -3.68 34.69 -12.29
N THR A 713 -2.83 34.91 -11.31
CA THR A 713 -1.45 34.41 -11.28
C THR A 713 -1.42 32.89 -11.27
N VAL A 714 -2.22 32.26 -10.39
CA VAL A 714 -2.31 30.81 -10.31
C VAL A 714 -2.85 30.19 -11.61
N GLY A 715 -3.85 30.83 -12.24
CA GLY A 715 -4.43 30.37 -13.51
C GLY A 715 -3.51 30.46 -14.73
N ASN A 716 -2.43 31.23 -14.64
CA ASN A 716 -1.46 31.39 -15.71
C ASN A 716 -0.25 30.43 -15.59
N ILE A 717 -0.22 29.56 -14.58
CA ILE A 717 0.89 28.61 -14.40
C ILE A 717 0.80 27.49 -15.44
N ALA A 718 1.82 27.34 -16.27
CA ALA A 718 1.98 26.19 -17.15
C ALA A 718 2.60 25.02 -16.39
N LEU A 719 1.78 23.98 -16.14
CA LEU A 719 2.21 22.80 -15.36
C LEU A 719 3.30 22.02 -16.10
N ASN A 720 4.25 21.48 -15.34
CA ASN A 720 5.45 20.77 -15.80
C ASN A 720 6.45 21.63 -16.61
N HIS A 721 6.24 22.93 -16.69
CA HIS A 721 7.07 23.87 -17.42
C HIS A 721 7.51 25.02 -16.53
N ASP A 722 6.57 25.80 -16.00
CA ASP A 722 6.89 27.00 -15.26
C ASP A 722 7.52 26.71 -13.90
N VAL A 723 8.54 27.48 -13.57
CA VAL A 723 9.07 27.57 -12.21
C VAL A 723 8.35 28.65 -11.45
N ILE A 724 7.76 28.30 -10.32
CA ILE A 724 7.17 29.30 -9.42
C ILE A 724 8.13 29.63 -8.29
N VAL A 725 8.29 30.93 -7.99
CA VAL A 725 8.96 31.39 -6.78
C VAL A 725 7.90 31.83 -5.81
N VAL A 726 7.91 31.22 -4.64
CA VAL A 726 6.91 31.38 -3.58
C VAL A 726 7.54 32.04 -2.39
N VAL A 727 6.94 33.14 -1.93
CA VAL A 727 7.26 33.77 -0.63
C VAL A 727 6.14 33.47 0.33
N GLY A 728 6.46 32.88 1.47
CA GLY A 728 5.44 32.49 2.43
C GLY A 728 6.01 31.99 3.75
N ASN A 729 5.20 31.28 4.52
CA ASN A 729 5.62 30.66 5.77
C ASN A 729 5.46 29.15 5.71
N ARG A 730 6.45 28.42 6.23
CA ARG A 730 6.32 27.00 6.50
C ARG A 730 5.17 26.78 7.49
N ILE A 731 4.30 25.83 7.25
CA ILE A 731 3.20 25.49 8.17
C ILE A 731 3.24 24.02 8.54
N ALA A 732 2.65 23.68 9.70
CA ALA A 732 2.47 22.29 10.09
C ALA A 732 1.48 21.59 9.16
N GLY A 733 1.68 20.29 8.92
CA GLY A 733 0.80 19.46 8.12
C GLY A 733 1.57 18.49 7.21
N PHE A 734 0.81 17.63 6.54
CA PHE A 734 1.37 16.63 5.66
C PHE A 734 2.07 17.24 4.44
N GLY A 735 3.26 16.73 4.12
CA GLY A 735 4.09 17.08 2.97
C GLY A 735 4.46 18.55 2.96
N THR A 736 5.52 18.91 3.47
CA THR A 736 6.24 20.20 3.39
C THR A 736 5.38 21.41 2.93
N PRO A 737 4.21 21.73 3.59
CA PRO A 737 3.35 22.77 3.11
C PRO A 737 3.91 24.16 3.41
N VAL A 738 3.85 25.05 2.41
CA VAL A 738 4.18 26.49 2.51
C VAL A 738 2.92 27.30 2.27
N MET A 739 2.50 28.09 3.24
CA MET A 739 1.41 29.04 3.09
C MET A 739 1.91 30.29 2.38
N VAL A 740 1.29 30.60 1.25
CA VAL A 740 1.76 31.63 0.33
C VAL A 740 1.34 33.05 0.73
N ASP A 741 2.26 33.97 0.61
CA ASP A 741 2.00 35.41 0.59
C ASP A 741 2.10 35.98 -0.82
N GLN A 742 3.06 35.53 -1.64
CA GLN A 742 3.30 35.97 -3.01
C GLN A 742 3.78 34.80 -3.89
N ILE A 743 3.39 34.83 -5.16
CA ILE A 743 3.84 33.88 -6.21
C ILE A 743 4.38 34.70 -7.39
N TYR A 744 5.53 34.29 -7.90
CA TYR A 744 6.12 34.76 -9.13
C TYR A 744 6.25 33.58 -10.10
N ILE A 745 5.87 33.77 -11.35
CA ILE A 745 5.98 32.75 -12.39
C ILE A 745 7.22 33.10 -13.23
N ILE A 746 8.03 32.10 -13.50
CA ILE A 746 9.24 32.20 -14.33
C ILE A 746 9.14 31.17 -15.42
N ASP A 747 9.13 31.62 -16.65
CA ASP A 747 9.34 30.80 -17.84
C ASP A 747 10.83 30.45 -17.88
N PRO A 748 11.21 29.16 -17.86
CA PRO A 748 12.60 28.74 -17.86
C PRO A 748 13.29 28.84 -19.24
N ASP A 749 12.53 29.02 -20.34
CA ASP A 749 13.03 29.18 -21.68
C ASP A 749 13.33 30.67 -21.98
#